data_9dc1b246c5317f1f9b6a20d5e8aa2d57
#
_entry.id   9dc1b246c5317f1f9b6a20d5e8aa2d57
#
_cell.length_a   1.000
_cell.length_b   1.000
_cell.length_c   1.000
_cell.angle_alpha   90.00
_cell.angle_beta   90.00
_cell.angle_gamma   90.00
#
_symmetry.space_group_name_H-M   'P 1'
#
loop_
_entity.id
_entity.type
_entity.pdbx_description
1 polymer ?
#
loop_
_entity_poly.entity_id
_entity_poly.type
_entity_poly.pdbx_seq_one_letter_code
_entity_poly.pdbx_strand_id
1 'polypeptide(L)'
;MNLFEKIFGTHSQRELKLIQPKLDKILSLQSTMAAMSEEELKGQTEKFKNRLAQGETLDDLLPEAFATVREAAKRELGMEHFPVQLIGGIVLHQGRIAEMRTGEGKTLVSTCPAYLNALAGNGVHVVTVNDYLAKRDSEWMGRVHRYLGLTVGTVLNEMSTEERQAAYACDITYVTNNELGFDYLRDNMAIYKSQQVLRGLNYCIIDEVDSVLIDEARTPLIISGQSGKSTKLYELCDILAQQLERGEESAEFSKINAILGEEIEETGDFIVNEKEKTVNLTQQGVEKVEKYFHINNLADAENLEIQHNIILALRAHNLMFRDKDYVVKDDEVLIVDEFTGRIMNGRRYSDGLHQAIEAKEHVQVKRESRTLATITFQNFFNKFKKKAGMTGTAQTEEKEFRNIYSMDVIQIPTNRPVQRIDLDDAVYKSKKEKFQAVVDEIQAIHETGAPVLVGTIAIETSELLSSMLRKRGIKHNVLNAKFHEQEAAIVAEAGVHGAVTIATNMAGRGTDIKLDDEAKAAGGLHIVGTERHESRRIDNQLRGRAGRQGDPGQSQFFISLEDDLMRLFGSERLMGMFEALGVPDGEQIHHKMLSNAIAKAQEKIELNNYGIRENLLKYDEVNNDQRDVIYTEREKVLEGDNMRPLIVRFITDTVDNYVAECIGEGQTPKEWDLSGLNDTLMSIIPLKKLRLTEEEYENMTGDELSQRLKEEAIRLYEQKEAEFPNPEQMREAERVILLKVMDQKWMSHIDDMDILRDGIGLQAYGQKDPLVEYKIAGYEMFQNMMRSIQEETIRVLYQIKLEQKVEREQVAKPLATNRDESAVRSPKQREGRKIYPNDPCPCGSGKKYKQCHGASLYQKN
;
A
#
# COMPACT_ATOMS: atom_id res chain seq x y z
N MET A 1 1.69 32.84 10.47
CA MET A 1 2.54 32.83 11.70
C MET A 1 1.76 33.43 12.81
N ASN A 2 1.45 32.65 13.85
CA ASN A 2 0.81 33.11 15.07
C ASN A 2 1.75 34.03 15.85
N LEU A 3 1.19 34.93 16.71
CA LEU A 3 1.97 35.86 17.52
C LEU A 3 3.04 35.16 18.39
N PHE A 4 2.73 33.95 18.83
CA PHE A 4 3.61 33.07 19.60
C PHE A 4 4.81 32.60 18.76
N GLU A 5 4.60 32.24 17.49
CA GLU A 5 5.68 31.84 16.58
C GLU A 5 6.62 32.98 16.21
N LYS A 6 6.11 34.23 16.19
CA LYS A 6 6.96 35.40 15.95
C LYS A 6 7.92 35.71 17.12
N ILE A 7 7.53 35.36 18.36
CA ILE A 7 8.33 35.59 19.56
C ILE A 7 9.27 34.42 19.86
N PHE A 8 8.78 33.18 19.77
CA PHE A 8 9.50 31.97 20.19
C PHE A 8 10.07 31.14 19.04
N GLY A 9 9.85 31.54 17.78
CA GLY A 9 10.19 30.76 16.61
C GLY A 9 9.23 29.58 16.34
N THR A 10 9.32 28.98 15.15
CA THR A 10 8.55 27.78 14.79
C THR A 10 9.01 26.57 15.61
N HIS A 11 8.21 25.48 15.61
CA HIS A 11 8.60 24.21 16.23
C HIS A 11 9.96 23.73 15.69
N SER A 12 10.12 23.68 14.36
CA SER A 12 11.38 23.28 13.73
C SER A 12 12.56 24.14 14.15
N GLN A 13 12.39 25.49 14.26
CA GLN A 13 13.49 26.37 14.68
C GLN A 13 13.96 26.11 16.13
N ARG A 14 13.06 25.73 17.02
CA ARG A 14 13.41 25.37 18.41
C ARG A 14 14.16 24.04 18.45
N GLU A 15 13.69 23.04 17.71
CA GLU A 15 14.33 21.74 17.63
C GLU A 15 15.74 21.82 17.00
N LEU A 16 15.91 22.65 15.96
CA LEU A 16 17.22 22.90 15.36
C LEU A 16 18.23 23.46 16.37
N LYS A 17 17.78 24.34 17.29
CA LYS A 17 18.65 24.84 18.37
C LYS A 17 19.09 23.76 19.34
N LEU A 18 18.23 22.75 19.60
CA LEU A 18 18.57 21.61 20.45
C LEU A 18 19.54 20.63 19.76
N ILE A 19 19.47 20.56 18.43
CA ILE A 19 20.38 19.72 17.60
C ILE A 19 21.77 20.37 17.44
N GLN A 20 21.85 21.70 17.46
CA GLN A 20 23.09 22.45 17.19
C GLN A 20 24.33 21.97 17.96
N PRO A 21 24.26 21.68 19.28
CA PRO A 21 25.44 21.20 20.02
C PRO A 21 25.97 19.85 19.51
N LYS A 22 25.08 18.94 19.07
CA LYS A 22 25.48 17.67 18.47
C LYS A 22 26.18 17.90 17.13
N LEU A 23 25.62 18.79 16.30
CA LEU A 23 26.23 19.19 15.03
C LEU A 23 27.65 19.79 15.25
N ASP A 24 27.80 20.72 16.18
CA ASP A 24 29.08 21.37 16.46
C ASP A 24 30.12 20.35 16.90
N LYS A 25 29.72 19.33 17.69
CA LYS A 25 30.58 18.23 18.09
C LYS A 25 31.02 17.37 16.89
N ILE A 26 30.11 17.04 15.96
CA ILE A 26 30.45 16.31 14.73
C ILE A 26 31.46 17.08 13.91
N LEU A 27 31.23 18.37 13.70
CA LEU A 27 32.11 19.21 12.90
C LEU A 27 33.49 19.38 13.55
N SER A 28 33.59 19.45 14.88
CA SER A 28 34.88 19.53 15.60
C SER A 28 35.74 18.29 15.44
N LEU A 29 35.14 17.11 15.16
CA LEU A 29 35.85 15.85 14.95
C LEU A 29 36.39 15.68 13.52
N GLN A 30 36.06 16.57 12.59
CA GLN A 30 36.45 16.46 11.18
C GLN A 30 37.94 16.33 10.97
N SER A 31 38.74 17.17 11.64
CA SER A 31 40.22 17.14 11.52
C SER A 31 40.80 15.84 12.07
N THR A 32 40.23 15.30 13.12
CA THR A 32 40.62 14.03 13.71
C THR A 32 40.36 12.87 12.74
N MET A 33 39.15 12.81 12.14
CA MET A 33 38.80 11.77 11.18
C MET A 33 39.63 11.88 9.89
N ALA A 34 39.86 13.08 9.39
CA ALA A 34 40.69 13.32 8.21
C ALA A 34 42.17 12.90 8.39
N ALA A 35 42.68 12.97 9.61
CA ALA A 35 44.04 12.55 9.94
C ALA A 35 44.22 11.02 10.08
N MET A 36 43.12 10.26 10.20
CA MET A 36 43.16 8.79 10.33
C MET A 36 43.61 8.13 9.03
N SER A 37 44.41 7.09 9.15
CA SER A 37 44.71 6.17 8.05
C SER A 37 43.42 5.47 7.57
N GLU A 38 43.49 4.79 6.44
CA GLU A 38 42.34 4.01 5.93
C GLU A 38 41.95 2.89 6.88
N GLU A 39 42.96 2.19 7.43
CA GLU A 39 42.74 1.07 8.38
C GLU A 39 42.17 1.57 9.70
N GLU A 40 42.61 2.71 10.21
CA GLU A 40 42.06 3.31 11.42
C GLU A 40 40.61 3.77 11.24
N LEU A 41 40.27 4.33 10.07
CA LEU A 41 38.93 4.77 9.79
C LEU A 41 37.96 3.56 9.65
N LYS A 42 38.38 2.53 8.92
CA LYS A 42 37.65 1.27 8.81
C LYS A 42 37.47 0.57 10.16
N GLY A 43 38.47 0.63 11.02
CA GLY A 43 38.48 0.06 12.36
C GLY A 43 37.53 0.74 13.36
N GLN A 44 37.01 1.94 13.03
CA GLN A 44 36.02 2.62 13.90
C GLN A 44 34.75 1.80 14.10
N THR A 45 34.30 1.05 13.11
CA THR A 45 33.11 0.22 13.19
C THR A 45 33.20 -0.82 14.31
N GLU A 46 34.30 -1.57 14.36
CA GLU A 46 34.52 -2.55 15.44
C GLU A 46 34.66 -1.88 16.80
N LYS A 47 35.32 -0.74 16.87
CA LYS A 47 35.44 0.04 18.09
C LYS A 47 34.07 0.49 18.61
N PHE A 48 33.18 0.97 17.73
CA PHE A 48 31.82 1.37 18.13
C PHE A 48 30.98 0.19 18.56
N LYS A 49 31.03 -0.96 17.85
CA LYS A 49 30.37 -2.19 18.27
C LYS A 49 30.82 -2.65 19.67
N ASN A 50 32.11 -2.58 19.96
CA ASN A 50 32.66 -2.92 21.27
C ASN A 50 32.17 -1.97 22.39
N ARG A 51 32.06 -0.65 22.09
CA ARG A 51 31.56 0.34 23.05
C ARG A 51 30.07 0.12 23.33
N LEU A 52 29.27 -0.23 22.30
CA LEU A 52 27.88 -0.62 22.47
C LEU A 52 27.74 -1.87 23.35
N ALA A 53 28.61 -2.88 23.15
CA ALA A 53 28.64 -4.07 23.99
C ALA A 53 29.02 -3.77 25.45
N GLN A 54 29.74 -2.68 25.71
CA GLN A 54 30.10 -2.18 27.04
C GLN A 54 29.00 -1.31 27.68
N GLY A 55 27.88 -1.08 26.98
CA GLY A 55 26.71 -0.37 27.52
C GLY A 55 26.58 1.11 27.11
N GLU A 56 27.45 1.63 26.23
CA GLU A 56 27.22 2.96 25.65
C GLU A 56 26.00 2.93 24.71
N THR A 57 25.34 4.06 24.58
CA THR A 57 24.14 4.18 23.71
C THR A 57 24.53 4.64 22.31
N LEU A 58 23.58 4.44 21.33
CA LEU A 58 23.74 4.97 19.98
C LEU A 58 23.83 6.51 19.97
N ASP A 59 23.15 7.18 20.91
CA ASP A 59 23.20 8.63 21.07
C ASP A 59 24.60 9.13 21.53
N ASP A 60 25.27 8.37 22.37
CA ASP A 60 26.65 8.68 22.81
C ASP A 60 27.64 8.57 21.65
N LEU A 61 27.46 7.56 20.79
CA LEU A 61 28.31 7.30 19.63
C LEU A 61 28.01 8.22 18.44
N LEU A 62 26.83 8.84 18.38
CA LEU A 62 26.33 9.60 17.22
C LEU A 62 27.36 10.60 16.68
N PRO A 63 28.01 11.47 17.47
CA PRO A 63 28.94 12.47 16.92
C PRO A 63 30.14 11.82 16.22
N GLU A 64 30.71 10.80 16.81
CA GLU A 64 31.90 10.11 16.25
C GLU A 64 31.52 9.29 15.02
N ALA A 65 30.38 8.56 15.08
CA ALA A 65 29.89 7.75 13.97
C ALA A 65 29.54 8.62 12.75
N PHE A 66 28.87 9.75 12.95
CA PHE A 66 28.56 10.68 11.86
C PHE A 66 29.80 11.30 11.25
N ALA A 67 30.79 11.69 12.06
CA ALA A 67 32.04 12.19 11.58
C ALA A 67 32.83 11.13 10.77
N THR A 68 32.77 9.86 11.18
CA THR A 68 33.34 8.72 10.47
C THR A 68 32.68 8.51 9.10
N VAL A 69 31.35 8.51 9.04
CA VAL A 69 30.60 8.36 7.76
C VAL A 69 30.88 9.54 6.84
N ARG A 70 30.94 10.76 7.37
CA ARG A 70 31.24 11.98 6.60
C ARG A 70 32.60 11.87 5.92
N GLU A 71 33.64 11.43 6.65
CA GLU A 71 34.97 11.23 6.08
C GLU A 71 35.01 10.06 5.10
N ALA A 72 34.34 8.94 5.40
CA ALA A 72 34.25 7.82 4.50
C ALA A 72 33.55 8.18 3.18
N ALA A 73 32.47 8.95 3.23
CA ALA A 73 31.77 9.44 2.05
C ALA A 73 32.64 10.37 1.20
N LYS A 74 33.44 11.21 1.86
CA LYS A 74 34.40 12.09 1.17
C LYS A 74 35.48 11.27 0.45
N ARG A 75 36.03 10.24 1.08
CA ARG A 75 37.09 9.39 0.48
C ARG A 75 36.56 8.50 -0.63
N GLU A 76 35.40 7.87 -0.41
CA GLU A 76 34.87 6.85 -1.31
C GLU A 76 34.03 7.42 -2.46
N LEU A 77 33.26 8.49 -2.20
CA LEU A 77 32.37 9.10 -3.18
C LEU A 77 32.83 10.48 -3.66
N GLY A 78 33.81 11.08 -3.02
CA GLY A 78 34.16 12.48 -3.24
C GLY A 78 33.13 13.48 -2.71
N MET A 79 32.20 13.02 -1.87
CA MET A 79 31.07 13.80 -1.38
C MET A 79 31.15 13.98 0.12
N GLU A 80 31.27 15.21 0.56
CA GLU A 80 31.28 15.56 1.98
C GLU A 80 29.94 16.10 2.41
N HIS A 81 29.35 15.55 3.48
CA HIS A 81 28.08 16.01 4.00
C HIS A 81 28.11 17.48 4.42
N PHE A 82 27.17 18.25 3.95
CA PHE A 82 26.93 19.61 4.42
C PHE A 82 26.39 19.62 5.85
N PRO A 83 26.61 20.71 6.62
CA PRO A 83 26.05 20.83 7.97
C PRO A 83 24.54 20.57 8.04
N VAL A 84 23.77 21.06 7.07
CA VAL A 84 22.32 20.83 6.98
C VAL A 84 21.94 19.37 6.75
N GLN A 85 22.78 18.62 6.03
CA GLN A 85 22.61 17.19 5.81
C GLN A 85 22.88 16.39 7.09
N LEU A 86 23.87 16.78 7.89
CA LEU A 86 24.14 16.18 9.21
C LEU A 86 22.96 16.41 10.16
N ILE A 87 22.36 17.61 10.15
CA ILE A 87 21.10 17.90 10.90
C ILE A 87 20.00 16.94 10.46
N GLY A 88 19.82 16.75 9.13
CA GLY A 88 18.86 15.79 8.59
C GLY A 88 19.09 14.36 9.10
N GLY A 89 20.35 13.92 9.11
CA GLY A 89 20.72 12.62 9.65
C GLY A 89 20.40 12.46 11.15
N ILE A 90 20.62 13.52 11.95
CA ILE A 90 20.27 13.51 13.37
C ILE A 90 18.75 13.39 13.56
N VAL A 91 17.96 14.15 12.78
CA VAL A 91 16.49 14.09 12.82
C VAL A 91 15.99 12.69 12.46
N LEU A 92 16.55 12.06 11.43
CA LEU A 92 16.25 10.68 11.05
C LEU A 92 16.62 9.69 12.17
N HIS A 93 17.78 9.85 12.80
CA HIS A 93 18.15 8.99 13.94
C HIS A 93 17.17 9.11 15.10
N GLN A 94 16.57 10.27 15.31
CA GLN A 94 15.55 10.50 16.34
C GLN A 94 14.19 9.87 16.04
N GLY A 95 14.02 9.22 14.87
CA GLY A 95 12.73 8.65 14.46
C GLY A 95 11.72 9.70 14.00
N ARG A 96 12.17 10.77 13.40
CA ARG A 96 11.35 11.91 12.95
C ARG A 96 11.43 12.08 11.43
N ILE A 97 10.66 12.98 10.87
CA ILE A 97 10.67 13.30 9.45
C ILE A 97 11.58 14.52 9.19
N ALA A 98 12.60 14.31 8.39
CA ALA A 98 13.48 15.37 7.89
C ALA A 98 12.87 15.95 6.60
N GLU A 99 12.22 17.12 6.68
CA GLU A 99 11.80 17.84 5.50
C GLU A 99 12.98 18.64 4.94
N MET A 100 13.57 18.11 3.88
CA MET A 100 14.66 18.73 3.14
C MET A 100 14.23 18.94 1.69
N ARG A 101 14.37 20.13 1.18
CA ARG A 101 13.96 20.44 -0.19
C ARG A 101 14.59 19.50 -1.21
N THR A 102 13.91 19.31 -2.32
CA THR A 102 14.40 18.48 -3.42
C THR A 102 15.75 19.02 -3.91
N GLY A 103 16.72 18.13 -4.19
CA GLY A 103 18.06 18.51 -4.58
C GLY A 103 19.03 18.79 -3.42
N GLU A 104 18.63 18.69 -2.15
CA GLU A 104 19.51 18.85 -0.98
C GLU A 104 20.31 17.57 -0.63
N GLY A 105 20.24 16.52 -1.46
CA GLY A 105 21.02 15.28 -1.30
C GLY A 105 20.54 14.37 -0.18
N LYS A 106 19.21 14.18 -0.04
CA LYS A 106 18.59 13.29 0.95
C LYS A 106 19.17 11.88 0.96
N THR A 107 19.49 11.33 -0.20
CA THR A 107 20.10 10.00 -0.33
C THR A 107 21.42 9.89 0.44
N LEU A 108 22.26 10.94 0.41
CA LEU A 108 23.49 10.97 1.18
C LEU A 108 23.23 11.14 2.68
N VAL A 109 22.19 11.90 3.04
CA VAL A 109 21.78 12.11 4.45
C VAL A 109 21.47 10.80 5.15
N SER A 110 20.78 9.87 4.49
CA SER A 110 20.40 8.59 5.06
C SER A 110 21.58 7.70 5.47
N THR A 111 22.78 7.92 4.93
CA THR A 111 23.96 7.10 5.22
C THR A 111 24.40 7.21 6.67
N CYS A 112 24.34 8.39 7.27
CA CYS A 112 24.75 8.60 8.67
C CYS A 112 23.87 7.84 9.67
N PRO A 113 22.52 8.02 9.68
CA PRO A 113 21.66 7.29 10.61
C PRO A 113 21.58 5.79 10.28
N ALA A 114 21.68 5.38 9.00
CA ALA A 114 21.70 3.98 8.63
C ALA A 114 22.94 3.28 9.22
N TYR A 115 24.14 3.86 9.05
CA TYR A 115 25.36 3.34 9.63
C TYR A 115 25.26 3.23 11.16
N LEU A 116 24.89 4.32 11.84
CA LEU A 116 24.83 4.35 13.31
C LEU A 116 23.88 3.26 13.86
N ASN A 117 22.68 3.13 13.28
CA ASN A 117 21.71 2.15 13.77
C ASN A 117 22.08 0.71 13.38
N ALA A 118 22.82 0.51 12.29
CA ALA A 118 23.30 -0.82 11.88
C ALA A 118 24.34 -1.40 12.83
N LEU A 119 25.08 -0.54 13.57
CA LEU A 119 26.05 -1.00 14.58
C LEU A 119 25.44 -1.87 15.67
N ALA A 120 24.16 -1.72 15.95
CA ALA A 120 23.43 -2.55 16.90
C ALA A 120 23.16 -4.00 16.43
N GLY A 121 23.43 -4.33 15.15
CA GLY A 121 23.26 -5.67 14.59
C GLY A 121 21.82 -6.13 14.34
N ASN A 122 20.83 -5.28 14.58
CA ASN A 122 19.40 -5.61 14.45
C ASN A 122 18.82 -5.37 13.04
N GLY A 123 19.63 -4.95 12.09
CA GLY A 123 19.20 -4.60 10.72
C GLY A 123 18.56 -3.23 10.59
N VAL A 124 18.89 -2.59 9.48
CA VAL A 124 18.32 -1.30 9.07
C VAL A 124 17.72 -1.45 7.67
N HIS A 125 16.49 -0.99 7.49
CA HIS A 125 15.82 -0.97 6.20
C HIS A 125 15.79 0.45 5.65
N VAL A 126 16.33 0.65 4.45
CA VAL A 126 16.19 1.90 3.68
C VAL A 126 15.11 1.66 2.64
N VAL A 127 13.95 2.27 2.86
CA VAL A 127 12.74 2.02 2.07
C VAL A 127 12.62 3.07 0.99
N THR A 128 12.42 2.63 -0.25
CA THR A 128 12.26 3.48 -1.43
C THR A 128 10.95 3.18 -2.15
N VAL A 129 10.57 4.01 -3.12
CA VAL A 129 9.29 3.88 -3.84
C VAL A 129 9.34 2.95 -5.06
N ASN A 130 10.53 2.55 -5.54
CA ASN A 130 10.64 1.64 -6.69
C ASN A 130 12.00 0.91 -6.71
N ASP A 131 12.07 -0.17 -7.49
CA ASP A 131 13.25 -1.03 -7.63
C ASP A 131 14.47 -0.31 -8.19
N TYR A 132 14.25 0.63 -9.12
CA TYR A 132 15.35 1.42 -9.69
C TYR A 132 16.09 2.22 -8.62
N LEU A 133 15.35 2.91 -7.73
CA LEU A 133 15.95 3.66 -6.63
C LEU A 133 16.60 2.74 -5.60
N ALA A 134 15.94 1.64 -5.25
CA ALA A 134 16.51 0.66 -4.32
C ALA A 134 17.88 0.15 -4.81
N LYS A 135 17.97 -0.23 -6.09
CA LYS A 135 19.20 -0.69 -6.71
C LYS A 135 20.25 0.41 -6.80
N ARG A 136 19.90 1.56 -7.37
CA ARG A 136 20.81 2.70 -7.54
C ARG A 136 21.41 3.13 -6.20
N ASP A 137 20.57 3.30 -5.17
CA ASP A 137 21.00 3.84 -3.89
C ASP A 137 21.80 2.81 -3.09
N SER A 138 21.50 1.53 -3.18
CA SER A 138 22.28 0.46 -2.57
C SER A 138 23.66 0.31 -3.22
N GLU A 139 23.75 0.48 -4.54
CA GLU A 139 25.03 0.46 -5.26
C GLU A 139 25.87 1.72 -4.93
N TRP A 140 25.26 2.88 -4.93
CA TRP A 140 25.94 4.15 -4.76
C TRP A 140 26.28 4.42 -3.28
N MET A 141 25.31 4.51 -2.39
CA MET A 141 25.53 4.77 -0.96
C MET A 141 26.09 3.55 -0.24
N GLY A 142 25.78 2.35 -0.71
CA GLY A 142 26.33 1.11 -0.19
C GLY A 142 27.86 1.03 -0.24
N ARG A 143 28.50 1.79 -1.13
CA ARG A 143 29.97 1.90 -1.15
C ARG A 143 30.50 2.45 0.17
N VAL A 144 29.86 3.47 0.74
CA VAL A 144 30.27 4.06 2.02
C VAL A 144 30.15 3.04 3.15
N HIS A 145 29.05 2.31 3.19
CA HIS A 145 28.79 1.30 4.23
C HIS A 145 29.77 0.13 4.13
N ARG A 146 30.00 -0.39 2.91
CA ARG A 146 30.97 -1.48 2.67
C ARG A 146 32.40 -1.02 2.97
N TYR A 147 32.75 0.23 2.65
CA TYR A 147 34.05 0.80 3.00
C TYR A 147 34.29 0.77 4.51
N LEU A 148 33.25 1.02 5.29
CA LEU A 148 33.29 0.96 6.76
C LEU A 148 33.06 -0.45 7.33
N GLY A 149 33.04 -1.51 6.50
CA GLY A 149 32.95 -2.90 6.93
C GLY A 149 31.52 -3.40 7.24
N LEU A 150 30.46 -2.68 6.86
CA LEU A 150 29.08 -3.17 6.96
C LEU A 150 28.63 -3.86 5.67
N THR A 151 27.75 -4.85 5.84
CA THR A 151 27.13 -5.58 4.74
C THR A 151 25.89 -4.82 4.23
N VAL A 152 25.70 -4.81 2.90
CA VAL A 152 24.58 -4.11 2.25
C VAL A 152 23.88 -5.06 1.29
N GLY A 153 22.59 -5.28 1.52
CA GLY A 153 21.68 -6.04 0.67
C GLY A 153 20.71 -5.15 -0.09
N THR A 154 20.14 -5.68 -1.15
CA THR A 154 19.10 -5.03 -1.95
C THR A 154 18.03 -6.06 -2.22
N VAL A 155 16.77 -5.73 -1.98
CA VAL A 155 15.62 -6.59 -2.30
C VAL A 155 14.85 -5.96 -3.45
N LEU A 156 14.68 -6.74 -4.51
CA LEU A 156 13.96 -6.38 -5.73
C LEU A 156 12.83 -7.38 -5.98
N ASN A 157 11.87 -7.01 -6.81
CA ASN A 157 10.65 -7.78 -7.03
C ASN A 157 10.92 -9.24 -7.49
N GLU A 158 11.82 -9.47 -8.44
CA GLU A 158 12.03 -10.79 -9.07
C GLU A 158 12.95 -11.75 -8.30
N MET A 159 13.37 -11.41 -7.06
CA MET A 159 14.31 -12.22 -6.28
C MET A 159 13.66 -13.46 -5.68
N SER A 160 14.42 -14.55 -5.64
CA SER A 160 14.05 -15.79 -4.94
C SER A 160 14.05 -15.61 -3.42
N THR A 161 13.46 -16.57 -2.70
CA THR A 161 13.44 -16.58 -1.23
C THR A 161 14.86 -16.57 -0.63
N GLU A 162 15.76 -17.36 -1.19
CA GLU A 162 17.15 -17.47 -0.74
C GLU A 162 17.93 -16.16 -0.94
N GLU A 163 17.71 -15.49 -2.08
CA GLU A 163 18.32 -14.20 -2.37
C GLU A 163 17.78 -13.12 -1.42
N ARG A 164 16.46 -13.13 -1.14
CA ARG A 164 15.84 -12.21 -0.17
C ARG A 164 16.37 -12.44 1.24
N GLN A 165 16.51 -13.70 1.67
CA GLN A 165 17.10 -14.04 2.97
C GLN A 165 18.53 -13.51 3.10
N ALA A 166 19.35 -13.70 2.07
CA ALA A 166 20.72 -13.18 2.06
C ALA A 166 20.76 -11.65 2.12
N ALA A 167 19.84 -10.97 1.44
CA ALA A 167 19.75 -9.52 1.43
C ALA A 167 19.26 -8.97 2.79
N TYR A 168 18.24 -9.57 3.39
CA TYR A 168 17.75 -9.14 4.72
C TYR A 168 18.70 -9.52 5.86
N ALA A 169 19.58 -10.50 5.66
CA ALA A 169 20.63 -10.83 6.62
C ALA A 169 21.75 -9.78 6.70
N CYS A 170 21.85 -8.87 5.73
CA CYS A 170 22.82 -7.77 5.73
C CYS A 170 22.52 -6.75 6.84
N ASP A 171 23.53 -5.98 7.23
CA ASP A 171 23.41 -4.91 8.24
C ASP A 171 22.44 -3.82 7.78
N ILE A 172 22.46 -3.48 6.49
CA ILE A 172 21.60 -2.48 5.86
C ILE A 172 20.98 -3.10 4.61
N THR A 173 19.64 -3.02 4.49
CA THR A 173 18.91 -3.53 3.33
C THR A 173 18.13 -2.41 2.66
N TYR A 174 18.35 -2.20 1.37
CA TYR A 174 17.55 -1.33 0.51
C TYR A 174 16.43 -2.14 -0.11
N VAL A 175 15.21 -1.64 0.00
CA VAL A 175 14.01 -2.38 -0.42
C VAL A 175 12.89 -1.39 -0.78
N THR A 176 11.96 -1.81 -1.64
CA THR A 176 10.76 -0.99 -1.88
C THR A 176 9.74 -1.17 -0.77
N ASN A 177 8.91 -0.15 -0.55
CA ASN A 177 7.82 -0.19 0.42
C ASN A 177 6.87 -1.38 0.18
N ASN A 178 6.56 -1.67 -1.07
CA ASN A 178 5.68 -2.78 -1.46
C ASN A 178 6.30 -4.14 -1.15
N GLU A 179 7.54 -4.39 -1.61
CA GLU A 179 8.21 -5.68 -1.39
C GLU A 179 8.42 -5.98 0.10
N LEU A 180 8.82 -4.97 0.88
CA LEU A 180 8.99 -5.12 2.32
C LEU A 180 7.68 -5.50 3.03
N GLY A 181 6.58 -4.87 2.65
CA GLY A 181 5.26 -5.20 3.20
C GLY A 181 4.74 -6.56 2.73
N PHE A 182 4.97 -6.92 1.46
CA PHE A 182 4.63 -8.25 0.96
C PHE A 182 5.49 -9.35 1.57
N ASP A 183 6.77 -9.11 1.80
CA ASP A 183 7.64 -10.06 2.49
C ASP A 183 7.16 -10.29 3.93
N TYR A 184 6.70 -9.24 4.62
CA TYR A 184 6.06 -9.40 5.93
C TYR A 184 4.80 -10.30 5.86
N LEU A 185 3.94 -10.11 4.86
CA LEU A 185 2.77 -10.96 4.69
C LEU A 185 3.15 -12.39 4.30
N ARG A 186 4.13 -12.58 3.40
CA ARG A 186 4.62 -13.91 2.99
C ARG A 186 5.24 -14.68 4.16
N ASP A 187 6.00 -14.01 5.02
CA ASP A 187 6.59 -14.62 6.21
C ASP A 187 5.53 -15.15 7.17
N ASN A 188 4.41 -14.42 7.28
CA ASN A 188 3.27 -14.86 8.10
C ASN A 188 2.39 -15.91 7.42
N MET A 189 2.65 -16.24 6.15
CA MET A 189 2.03 -17.35 5.42
C MET A 189 2.99 -18.54 5.23
N ALA A 190 4.24 -18.42 5.67
CA ALA A 190 5.26 -19.47 5.56
C ALA A 190 4.89 -20.70 6.40
N ILE A 191 5.10 -21.90 5.87
CA ILE A 191 4.80 -23.16 6.58
C ILE A 191 6.01 -23.76 7.28
N TYR A 192 7.21 -23.24 6.99
CA TYR A 192 8.47 -23.59 7.65
C TYR A 192 9.22 -22.33 8.04
N LYS A 193 9.85 -22.32 9.20
CA LYS A 193 10.69 -21.20 9.67
C LYS A 193 11.78 -20.84 8.66
N SER A 194 12.33 -21.83 7.96
CA SER A 194 13.34 -21.63 6.91
C SER A 194 12.85 -20.89 5.68
N GLN A 195 11.56 -20.69 5.51
CA GLN A 195 10.99 -19.92 4.40
C GLN A 195 10.84 -18.43 4.72
N GLN A 196 10.91 -18.05 5.99
CA GLN A 196 10.86 -16.66 6.40
C GLN A 196 12.11 -15.91 5.94
N VAL A 197 11.93 -14.67 5.49
CA VAL A 197 13.02 -13.85 4.96
C VAL A 197 13.40 -12.71 5.89
N LEU A 198 12.44 -12.16 6.66
CA LEU A 198 12.67 -11.07 7.58
C LEU A 198 13.25 -11.56 8.91
N ARG A 199 14.18 -10.82 9.47
CA ARG A 199 14.75 -11.09 10.81
C ARG A 199 14.25 -10.14 11.90
N GLY A 200 13.20 -9.35 11.58
CA GLY A 200 12.57 -8.42 12.49
C GLY A 200 12.50 -6.99 11.94
N LEU A 201 11.60 -6.20 12.51
CA LEU A 201 11.30 -4.82 12.10
C LEU A 201 11.90 -3.85 13.16
N ASN A 202 13.21 -3.57 13.04
CA ASN A 202 13.90 -2.76 14.04
C ASN A 202 13.90 -1.27 13.67
N TYR A 203 14.58 -0.86 12.61
CA TYR A 203 14.68 0.52 12.18
C TYR A 203 14.48 0.65 10.67
N CYS A 204 13.62 1.58 10.25
CA CYS A 204 13.49 1.93 8.85
C CYS A 204 13.66 3.43 8.62
N ILE A 205 14.28 3.76 7.48
CA ILE A 205 14.36 5.11 6.92
C ILE A 205 13.54 5.08 5.64
N ILE A 206 12.45 5.86 5.59
CA ILE A 206 11.54 5.90 4.45
C ILE A 206 11.89 7.11 3.59
N ASP A 207 12.43 6.86 2.39
CA ASP A 207 12.65 7.92 1.42
C ASP A 207 11.33 8.27 0.71
N GLU A 208 11.15 9.53 0.40
CA GLU A 208 9.88 10.08 -0.10
C GLU A 208 8.69 9.63 0.76
N VAL A 209 8.83 9.84 2.09
CA VAL A 209 7.90 9.35 3.12
C VAL A 209 6.46 9.78 2.89
N ASP A 210 6.24 10.93 2.30
CA ASP A 210 4.92 11.44 1.92
C ASP A 210 4.27 10.63 0.79
N SER A 211 5.07 10.10 -0.14
CA SER A 211 4.54 9.16 -1.13
C SER A 211 4.10 7.86 -0.49
N VAL A 212 4.98 7.28 0.31
CA VAL A 212 4.76 5.95 0.91
C VAL A 212 3.63 5.97 1.93
N LEU A 213 3.63 6.95 2.84
CA LEU A 213 2.72 6.96 3.99
C LEU A 213 1.44 7.79 3.77
N ILE A 214 1.36 8.60 2.72
CA ILE A 214 0.17 9.40 2.42
C ILE A 214 -0.46 8.96 1.10
N ASP A 215 0.28 9.01 -0.03
CA ASP A 215 -0.30 8.72 -1.34
C ASP A 215 -0.65 7.24 -1.51
N GLU A 216 0.31 6.37 -1.25
CA GLU A 216 0.14 4.92 -1.40
C GLU A 216 -0.64 4.28 -0.26
N ALA A 217 -0.75 4.96 0.88
CA ALA A 217 -1.45 4.46 2.07
C ALA A 217 -3.00 4.56 1.98
N ARG A 218 -3.55 4.89 0.82
CA ARG A 218 -5.00 4.88 0.56
C ARG A 218 -5.56 3.47 0.40
N THR A 219 -4.72 2.50 0.01
CA THR A 219 -5.11 1.11 -0.18
C THR A 219 -4.16 0.19 0.58
N PRO A 220 -4.67 -0.88 1.23
CA PRO A 220 -3.83 -1.84 1.92
C PRO A 220 -2.99 -2.67 0.94
N LEU A 221 -1.99 -3.36 1.47
CA LEU A 221 -1.29 -4.44 0.76
C LEU A 221 -2.15 -5.70 0.85
N ILE A 222 -2.38 -6.36 -0.27
CA ILE A 222 -3.22 -7.56 -0.36
C ILE A 222 -2.50 -8.64 -1.15
N ILE A 223 -2.42 -9.83 -0.56
CA ILE A 223 -2.04 -11.06 -1.27
C ILE A 223 -3.31 -11.84 -1.56
N SER A 224 -3.54 -12.16 -2.84
CA SER A 224 -4.75 -12.82 -3.31
C SER A 224 -4.48 -14.25 -3.78
N GLY A 225 -5.48 -15.12 -3.61
CA GLY A 225 -5.53 -16.49 -4.14
C GLY A 225 -6.84 -16.77 -4.88
N GLN A 226 -7.03 -17.99 -5.39
CA GLN A 226 -8.28 -18.35 -6.07
C GLN A 226 -9.44 -18.53 -5.11
N SER A 227 -10.59 -17.92 -5.44
CA SER A 227 -11.87 -18.19 -4.79
C SER A 227 -12.60 -19.35 -5.47
N GLY A 228 -13.39 -20.08 -4.68
CA GLY A 228 -14.28 -21.14 -5.18
C GLY A 228 -15.66 -20.67 -5.65
N LYS A 229 -15.96 -19.34 -5.58
CA LYS A 229 -17.29 -18.78 -5.87
C LYS A 229 -17.67 -18.82 -7.35
N SER A 230 -18.98 -18.81 -7.62
CA SER A 230 -19.53 -18.88 -8.99
C SER A 230 -19.45 -17.53 -9.70
N THR A 231 -19.03 -17.54 -10.96
CA THR A 231 -18.97 -16.32 -11.81
C THR A 231 -20.33 -15.94 -12.41
N LYS A 232 -21.32 -16.82 -12.37
CA LYS A 232 -22.64 -16.59 -13.01
C LYS A 232 -23.46 -15.46 -12.39
N LEU A 233 -23.26 -15.20 -11.10
CA LEU A 233 -23.99 -14.13 -10.41
C LEU A 233 -23.64 -12.75 -10.95
N TYR A 234 -22.38 -12.53 -11.33
CA TYR A 234 -21.94 -11.26 -11.95
C TYR A 234 -22.63 -10.99 -13.28
N GLU A 235 -22.78 -12.01 -14.13
CA GLU A 235 -23.48 -11.89 -15.41
C GLU A 235 -24.98 -11.59 -15.22
N LEU A 236 -25.62 -12.20 -14.22
CA LEU A 236 -27.03 -11.93 -13.91
C LEU A 236 -27.22 -10.52 -13.34
N CYS A 237 -26.33 -10.06 -12.47
CA CYS A 237 -26.36 -8.71 -11.92
C CYS A 237 -26.06 -7.66 -12.99
N ASP A 238 -25.20 -7.94 -13.96
CA ASP A 238 -24.93 -7.06 -15.11
C ASP A 238 -26.20 -6.85 -15.94
N ILE A 239 -26.90 -7.95 -16.29
CA ILE A 239 -28.16 -7.88 -17.05
C ILE A 239 -29.22 -7.05 -16.31
N LEU A 240 -29.32 -7.22 -14.98
CA LEU A 240 -30.26 -6.42 -14.20
C LEU A 240 -29.85 -4.96 -14.08
N ALA A 241 -28.56 -4.67 -13.88
CA ALA A 241 -28.04 -3.31 -13.77
C ALA A 241 -28.33 -2.46 -15.01
N GLN A 242 -28.34 -3.07 -16.21
CA GLN A 242 -28.69 -2.42 -17.46
C GLN A 242 -30.18 -2.07 -17.56
N GLN A 243 -31.05 -2.68 -16.75
CA GLN A 243 -32.49 -2.45 -16.74
C GLN A 243 -32.95 -1.46 -15.68
N LEU A 244 -32.08 -1.14 -14.72
CA LEU A 244 -32.35 -0.20 -13.65
C LEU A 244 -32.12 1.25 -14.13
N GLU A 245 -33.00 2.15 -13.69
CA GLU A 245 -32.99 3.56 -14.07
C GLU A 245 -32.28 4.42 -13.03
N ARG A 246 -31.32 5.24 -13.49
CA ARG A 246 -30.62 6.20 -12.62
C ARG A 246 -31.54 7.31 -12.18
N GLY A 247 -31.61 7.56 -10.88
CA GLY A 247 -32.27 8.70 -10.29
C GLY A 247 -31.36 9.91 -10.14
N GLU A 248 -31.95 11.08 -9.91
CA GLU A 248 -31.20 12.31 -9.58
C GLU A 248 -31.34 12.63 -8.10
N GLU A 249 -30.21 12.95 -7.46
CA GLU A 249 -30.18 13.54 -6.13
C GLU A 249 -30.43 15.05 -6.28
N SER A 250 -31.57 15.56 -5.79
CA SER A 250 -31.83 17.00 -5.84
C SER A 250 -30.95 17.74 -4.83
N ALA A 251 -29.84 18.28 -5.30
CA ALA A 251 -28.77 18.88 -4.50
C ALA A 251 -29.19 20.13 -3.68
N GLU A 252 -30.32 20.76 -3.99
CA GLU A 252 -30.78 21.99 -3.30
C GLU A 252 -31.60 21.72 -2.04
N PHE A 253 -32.15 20.53 -1.83
CA PHE A 253 -33.06 20.23 -0.74
C PHE A 253 -32.49 19.38 0.40
N SER A 254 -31.37 18.68 0.21
CA SER A 254 -30.90 17.66 1.16
C SER A 254 -30.50 18.20 2.54
N LYS A 255 -30.02 19.46 2.65
CA LYS A 255 -29.61 20.04 3.94
C LYS A 255 -30.74 20.75 4.71
N ILE A 256 -31.75 21.22 4.00
CA ILE A 256 -32.88 21.92 4.64
C ILE A 256 -33.96 20.91 5.06
N ASN A 257 -34.19 19.88 4.28
CA ASN A 257 -35.20 18.84 4.57
C ASN A 257 -34.74 17.84 5.67
N ALA A 258 -33.43 17.54 5.76
CA ALA A 258 -32.89 16.77 6.88
C ALA A 258 -33.06 17.47 8.23
N ILE A 259 -33.17 18.82 8.23
CA ILE A 259 -33.44 19.62 9.44
C ILE A 259 -34.96 19.69 9.71
N LEU A 260 -35.79 19.54 8.69
CA LEU A 260 -37.27 19.66 8.79
C LEU A 260 -37.99 18.31 8.96
N GLY A 261 -37.30 17.18 8.81
CA GLY A 261 -37.87 15.84 9.00
C GLY A 261 -38.86 15.40 7.91
N GLU A 262 -38.77 15.99 6.70
CA GLU A 262 -39.58 15.57 5.56
C GLU A 262 -38.87 14.42 4.81
N GLU A 263 -39.61 13.38 4.42
CA GLU A 263 -39.11 12.25 3.64
C GLU A 263 -38.67 12.75 2.27
N ILE A 264 -37.44 12.39 1.86
CA ILE A 264 -36.90 12.72 0.54
C ILE A 264 -37.55 11.79 -0.46
N GLU A 265 -38.28 12.32 -1.42
CA GLU A 265 -38.73 11.54 -2.59
C GLU A 265 -37.49 11.26 -3.48
N GLU A 266 -36.92 10.07 -3.30
CA GLU A 266 -35.90 9.54 -4.18
C GLU A 266 -36.53 9.14 -5.50
N THR A 267 -36.01 9.66 -6.62
CA THR A 267 -36.47 9.27 -7.95
C THR A 267 -35.53 8.22 -8.56
N GLY A 268 -36.08 7.29 -9.36
CA GLY A 268 -35.32 6.23 -10.01
C GLY A 268 -35.01 5.04 -9.10
N ASP A 269 -34.22 4.08 -9.60
CA ASP A 269 -33.93 2.82 -8.93
C ASP A 269 -32.62 2.88 -8.14
N PHE A 270 -31.72 3.78 -8.51
CA PHE A 270 -30.44 3.97 -7.81
C PHE A 270 -29.92 5.40 -7.98
N ILE A 271 -29.13 5.84 -7.01
CA ILE A 271 -28.48 7.16 -6.98
C ILE A 271 -26.97 6.98 -7.07
N VAL A 272 -26.30 7.80 -7.86
CA VAL A 272 -24.84 7.80 -8.05
C VAL A 272 -24.23 9.04 -7.43
N ASN A 273 -23.34 8.88 -6.48
CA ASN A 273 -22.51 9.95 -5.94
C ASN A 273 -21.12 9.90 -6.58
N GLU A 274 -20.89 10.72 -7.60
CA GLU A 274 -19.62 10.76 -8.33
C GLU A 274 -18.46 11.28 -7.48
N LYS A 275 -18.73 12.12 -6.46
CA LYS A 275 -17.70 12.68 -5.57
C LYS A 275 -17.18 11.63 -4.59
N GLU A 276 -18.06 10.77 -4.11
CA GLU A 276 -17.73 9.70 -3.15
C GLU A 276 -17.48 8.36 -3.85
N LYS A 277 -17.66 8.31 -5.17
CA LYS A 277 -17.56 7.09 -5.99
C LYS A 277 -18.46 5.95 -5.46
N THR A 278 -19.66 6.29 -4.97
CA THR A 278 -20.63 5.34 -4.42
C THR A 278 -21.91 5.26 -5.25
N VAL A 279 -22.58 4.12 -5.17
CA VAL A 279 -23.89 3.90 -5.76
C VAL A 279 -24.79 3.27 -4.70
N ASN A 280 -25.98 3.82 -4.51
CA ASN A 280 -26.95 3.34 -3.54
C ASN A 280 -28.27 3.01 -4.26
N LEU A 281 -28.89 1.87 -3.90
CA LEU A 281 -30.20 1.51 -4.36
C LEU A 281 -31.27 2.33 -3.61
N THR A 282 -32.28 2.79 -4.33
CA THR A 282 -33.49 3.34 -3.72
C THR A 282 -34.44 2.22 -3.31
N GLN A 283 -35.50 2.53 -2.59
CA GLN A 283 -36.50 1.54 -2.23
C GLN A 283 -37.13 0.87 -3.48
N GLN A 284 -37.37 1.62 -4.54
CA GLN A 284 -37.87 1.09 -5.83
C GLN A 284 -36.86 0.13 -6.46
N GLY A 285 -35.56 0.46 -6.38
CA GLY A 285 -34.50 -0.40 -6.86
C GLY A 285 -34.41 -1.70 -6.09
N VAL A 286 -34.51 -1.65 -4.76
CA VAL A 286 -34.53 -2.84 -3.90
C VAL A 286 -35.69 -3.76 -4.28
N GLU A 287 -36.92 -3.25 -4.43
CA GLU A 287 -38.10 -4.05 -4.83
C GLU A 287 -37.93 -4.72 -6.21
N LYS A 288 -37.28 -4.04 -7.17
CA LYS A 288 -36.95 -4.60 -8.50
C LYS A 288 -35.93 -5.73 -8.41
N VAL A 289 -34.90 -5.56 -7.57
CA VAL A 289 -33.87 -6.59 -7.34
C VAL A 289 -34.50 -7.84 -6.68
N GLU A 290 -35.28 -7.63 -5.62
CA GLU A 290 -35.99 -8.72 -4.92
C GLU A 290 -36.90 -9.49 -5.85
N LYS A 291 -37.65 -8.80 -6.70
CA LYS A 291 -38.51 -9.44 -7.69
C LYS A 291 -37.74 -10.21 -8.75
N TYR A 292 -36.63 -9.70 -9.22
CA TYR A 292 -35.80 -10.36 -10.24
C TYR A 292 -35.16 -11.64 -9.73
N PHE A 293 -34.61 -11.63 -8.51
CA PHE A 293 -33.97 -12.78 -7.90
C PHE A 293 -34.95 -13.70 -7.12
N HIS A 294 -36.24 -13.35 -7.07
CA HIS A 294 -37.27 -14.09 -6.33
C HIS A 294 -36.96 -14.25 -4.84
N ILE A 295 -36.43 -13.20 -4.20
CA ILE A 295 -36.12 -13.15 -2.78
C ILE A 295 -37.11 -12.24 -2.05
N ASN A 296 -37.29 -12.47 -0.75
CA ASN A 296 -38.29 -11.73 0.06
C ASN A 296 -37.71 -10.46 0.68
N ASN A 297 -36.42 -10.44 0.98
CA ASN A 297 -35.74 -9.31 1.62
C ASN A 297 -34.27 -9.31 1.24
N LEU A 298 -33.81 -8.26 0.54
CA LEU A 298 -32.43 -8.10 0.10
C LEU A 298 -31.46 -7.91 1.26
N ALA A 299 -31.94 -7.38 2.40
CA ALA A 299 -31.11 -7.10 3.57
C ALA A 299 -30.85 -8.33 4.46
N ASP A 300 -31.44 -9.49 4.17
CA ASP A 300 -31.19 -10.72 4.90
C ASP A 300 -29.76 -11.23 4.67
N ALA A 301 -29.14 -11.81 5.70
CA ALA A 301 -27.77 -12.30 5.66
C ALA A 301 -27.49 -13.28 4.49
N GLU A 302 -28.47 -14.06 4.09
CA GLU A 302 -28.40 -14.99 2.97
C GLU A 302 -28.34 -14.30 1.60
N ASN A 303 -28.82 -13.06 1.50
CA ASN A 303 -28.93 -12.29 0.25
C ASN A 303 -27.86 -11.20 0.10
N LEU A 304 -26.99 -11.03 1.08
CA LEU A 304 -25.93 -10.01 1.06
C LEU A 304 -25.01 -10.12 -0.17
N GLU A 305 -24.76 -11.34 -0.67
CA GLU A 305 -23.96 -11.56 -1.87
C GLU A 305 -24.65 -10.99 -3.11
N ILE A 306 -25.97 -11.12 -3.22
CA ILE A 306 -26.77 -10.53 -4.32
C ILE A 306 -26.73 -9.00 -4.22
N GLN A 307 -26.94 -8.46 -3.02
CA GLN A 307 -26.89 -7.02 -2.76
C GLN A 307 -25.53 -6.44 -3.15
N HIS A 308 -24.46 -7.08 -2.73
CA HIS A 308 -23.11 -6.67 -3.05
C HIS A 308 -22.85 -6.67 -4.57
N ASN A 309 -23.15 -7.75 -5.25
CA ASN A 309 -22.91 -7.89 -6.68
C ASN A 309 -23.73 -6.93 -7.55
N ILE A 310 -24.98 -6.61 -7.18
CA ILE A 310 -25.76 -5.62 -7.93
C ILE A 310 -25.20 -4.20 -7.76
N ILE A 311 -24.74 -3.84 -6.57
CA ILE A 311 -24.07 -2.57 -6.32
C ILE A 311 -22.78 -2.48 -7.14
N LEU A 312 -22.00 -3.57 -7.22
CA LEU A 312 -20.77 -3.61 -8.04
C LEU A 312 -21.08 -3.47 -9.54
N ALA A 313 -22.13 -4.13 -10.03
CA ALA A 313 -22.57 -3.99 -11.41
C ALA A 313 -22.96 -2.54 -11.73
N LEU A 314 -23.73 -1.90 -10.85
CA LEU A 314 -24.11 -0.49 -10.99
C LEU A 314 -22.90 0.44 -10.94
N ARG A 315 -21.91 0.18 -10.05
CA ARG A 315 -20.64 0.92 -10.01
C ARG A 315 -19.85 0.75 -11.29
N ALA A 316 -19.76 -0.48 -11.80
CA ALA A 316 -19.05 -0.76 -13.06
C ALA A 316 -19.64 0.02 -14.23
N HIS A 317 -20.98 0.14 -14.32
CA HIS A 317 -21.66 0.88 -15.39
C HIS A 317 -21.56 2.39 -15.25
N ASN A 318 -21.63 2.95 -14.04
CA ASN A 318 -21.81 4.38 -13.81
C ASN A 318 -20.55 5.12 -13.38
N LEU A 319 -19.54 4.42 -12.80
CA LEU A 319 -18.35 5.04 -12.23
C LEU A 319 -17.03 4.52 -12.81
N MET A 320 -17.06 3.47 -13.63
CA MET A 320 -15.87 2.90 -14.27
C MET A 320 -15.97 3.04 -15.77
N PHE A 321 -15.05 3.81 -16.36
CA PHE A 321 -15.08 4.15 -17.78
C PHE A 321 -13.93 3.49 -18.55
N ARG A 322 -14.28 2.89 -19.68
CA ARG A 322 -13.30 2.33 -20.59
C ARG A 322 -12.39 3.41 -21.13
N ASP A 323 -11.13 3.09 -21.33
CA ASP A 323 -10.04 3.96 -21.80
C ASP A 323 -9.63 5.07 -20.79
N LYS A 324 -10.30 5.14 -19.65
CA LYS A 324 -9.95 6.02 -18.53
C LYS A 324 -9.51 5.21 -17.30
N ASP A 325 -10.38 4.37 -16.78
CA ASP A 325 -10.12 3.58 -15.55
C ASP A 325 -9.58 2.19 -15.90
N TYR A 326 -9.92 1.67 -17.07
CA TYR A 326 -9.44 0.38 -17.57
C TYR A 326 -9.44 0.35 -19.10
N VAL A 327 -8.70 -0.61 -19.67
CA VAL A 327 -8.72 -0.93 -21.10
C VAL A 327 -9.04 -2.40 -21.30
N VAL A 328 -9.65 -2.73 -22.45
CA VAL A 328 -9.91 -4.13 -22.83
C VAL A 328 -8.91 -4.51 -23.93
N LYS A 329 -8.09 -5.52 -23.68
CA LYS A 329 -7.07 -6.02 -24.62
C LYS A 329 -6.94 -7.53 -24.51
N ASP A 330 -6.91 -8.21 -25.64
CA ASP A 330 -6.74 -9.67 -25.72
C ASP A 330 -7.80 -10.45 -24.90
N ASP A 331 -9.04 -9.96 -24.87
CA ASP A 331 -10.18 -10.49 -24.11
C ASP A 331 -9.98 -10.44 -22.59
N GLU A 332 -9.19 -9.47 -22.13
CA GLU A 332 -8.93 -9.20 -20.71
C GLU A 332 -9.15 -7.72 -20.37
N VAL A 333 -9.71 -7.47 -19.19
CA VAL A 333 -9.77 -6.13 -18.60
C VAL A 333 -8.45 -5.84 -17.92
N LEU A 334 -7.84 -4.71 -18.26
CA LEU A 334 -6.58 -4.25 -17.67
C LEU A 334 -6.80 -2.89 -17.02
N ILE A 335 -6.40 -2.76 -15.75
CA ILE A 335 -6.54 -1.51 -15.00
C ILE A 335 -5.61 -0.45 -15.57
N VAL A 336 -6.10 0.78 -15.63
CA VAL A 336 -5.30 1.98 -15.85
C VAL A 336 -5.17 2.71 -14.52
N ASP A 337 -3.96 3.00 -14.11
CA ASP A 337 -3.70 3.75 -12.89
C ASP A 337 -4.17 5.22 -13.04
N GLU A 338 -5.06 5.65 -12.19
CA GLU A 338 -5.65 6.98 -12.19
C GLU A 338 -4.60 8.11 -12.08
N PHE A 339 -3.46 7.84 -11.41
CA PHE A 339 -2.41 8.84 -11.17
C PHE A 339 -1.31 8.85 -12.24
N THR A 340 -0.97 7.68 -12.76
CA THR A 340 0.13 7.54 -13.71
C THR A 340 -0.35 7.29 -15.14
N GLY A 341 -1.64 6.94 -15.32
CA GLY A 341 -2.22 6.50 -16.59
C GLY A 341 -1.60 5.22 -17.16
N ARG A 342 -0.89 4.45 -16.31
CA ARG A 342 -0.23 3.20 -16.71
C ARG A 342 -1.22 2.06 -16.76
N ILE A 343 -1.07 1.20 -17.77
CA ILE A 343 -1.74 -0.11 -17.76
C ILE A 343 -1.05 -0.97 -16.71
N MET A 344 -1.81 -1.36 -15.71
CA MET A 344 -1.36 -2.26 -14.64
C MET A 344 -1.65 -3.70 -15.01
N ASN A 345 -0.72 -4.34 -15.72
CA ASN A 345 -0.87 -5.75 -16.05
C ASN A 345 -0.81 -6.60 -14.77
N GLY A 346 -1.70 -7.59 -14.66
CA GLY A 346 -1.76 -8.49 -13.51
C GLY A 346 -2.50 -7.93 -12.29
N ARG A 347 -2.80 -6.64 -12.25
CA ARG A 347 -3.66 -6.05 -11.22
C ARG A 347 -5.14 -6.25 -11.54
N ARG A 348 -5.92 -6.44 -10.48
CA ARG A 348 -7.38 -6.54 -10.56
C ARG A 348 -7.97 -5.62 -9.51
N TYR A 349 -9.15 -5.06 -9.80
CA TYR A 349 -9.93 -4.38 -8.77
C TYR A 349 -10.35 -5.40 -7.72
N SER A 350 -10.33 -5.01 -6.45
CA SER A 350 -10.77 -5.82 -5.31
C SER A 350 -12.29 -6.00 -5.27
N ASP A 351 -12.73 -6.85 -4.37
CA ASP A 351 -14.12 -6.99 -3.92
C ASP A 351 -15.13 -7.31 -5.04
N GLY A 352 -14.71 -8.01 -6.08
CA GLY A 352 -15.58 -8.37 -7.20
C GLY A 352 -15.78 -7.29 -8.26
N LEU A 353 -15.27 -6.05 -8.06
CA LEU A 353 -15.45 -4.97 -9.04
C LEU A 353 -14.83 -5.30 -10.40
N HIS A 354 -13.69 -6.01 -10.42
CA HIS A 354 -13.06 -6.43 -11.66
C HIS A 354 -13.94 -7.38 -12.46
N GLN A 355 -14.56 -8.34 -11.77
CA GLN A 355 -15.50 -9.28 -12.36
C GLN A 355 -16.77 -8.59 -12.87
N ALA A 356 -17.25 -7.59 -12.16
CA ALA A 356 -18.36 -6.76 -12.60
C ALA A 356 -18.02 -5.97 -13.89
N ILE A 357 -16.77 -5.50 -14.02
CA ILE A 357 -16.30 -4.85 -15.26
C ILE A 357 -16.09 -5.90 -16.37
N GLU A 358 -15.57 -7.09 -16.07
CA GLU A 358 -15.46 -8.19 -17.03
C GLU A 358 -16.84 -8.58 -17.57
N ALA A 359 -17.87 -8.66 -16.70
CA ALA A 359 -19.26 -8.91 -17.10
C ALA A 359 -19.82 -7.77 -17.98
N LYS A 360 -19.61 -6.51 -17.58
CA LYS A 360 -20.01 -5.32 -18.34
C LYS A 360 -19.42 -5.29 -19.76
N GLU A 361 -18.14 -5.66 -19.91
CA GLU A 361 -17.42 -5.65 -21.20
C GLU A 361 -17.62 -6.97 -21.98
N HIS A 362 -18.43 -7.90 -21.46
CA HIS A 362 -18.74 -9.20 -22.05
C HIS A 362 -17.48 -10.02 -22.38
N VAL A 363 -16.42 -9.86 -21.60
CA VAL A 363 -15.23 -10.72 -21.66
C VAL A 363 -15.42 -11.89 -20.67
N GLN A 364 -14.53 -12.89 -20.74
CA GLN A 364 -14.63 -14.02 -19.84
C GLN A 364 -14.48 -13.58 -18.38
N VAL A 365 -15.56 -13.71 -17.58
CA VAL A 365 -15.50 -13.43 -16.14
C VAL A 365 -14.61 -14.48 -15.47
N LYS A 366 -13.46 -14.05 -14.97
CA LYS A 366 -12.53 -14.91 -14.23
C LYS A 366 -13.02 -15.08 -12.80
N ARG A 367 -12.65 -16.20 -12.17
CA ARG A 367 -13.00 -16.43 -10.77
C ARG A 367 -12.48 -15.31 -9.89
N GLU A 368 -13.25 -14.98 -8.87
CA GLU A 368 -12.83 -14.05 -7.83
C GLU A 368 -11.49 -14.44 -7.24
N SER A 369 -10.69 -13.45 -6.93
CA SER A 369 -9.52 -13.63 -6.08
C SER A 369 -9.97 -13.48 -4.62
N ARG A 370 -9.63 -14.48 -3.81
CA ARG A 370 -9.83 -14.42 -2.36
C ARG A 370 -8.66 -13.74 -1.70
N THR A 371 -8.91 -12.88 -0.71
CA THR A 371 -7.85 -12.29 0.11
C THR A 371 -7.22 -13.36 1.01
N LEU A 372 -5.94 -13.60 0.84
CA LEU A 372 -5.16 -14.53 1.68
C LEU A 372 -4.53 -13.84 2.87
N ALA A 373 -4.00 -12.64 2.66
CA ALA A 373 -3.41 -11.80 3.68
C ALA A 373 -3.50 -10.34 3.28
N THR A 374 -3.71 -9.48 4.24
CA THR A 374 -3.79 -8.03 4.05
C THR A 374 -3.19 -7.29 5.23
N ILE A 375 -2.62 -6.10 4.97
CA ILE A 375 -2.21 -5.14 5.99
C ILE A 375 -2.19 -3.73 5.39
N THR A 376 -2.62 -2.73 6.14
CA THR A 376 -2.44 -1.33 5.74
C THR A 376 -0.99 -0.89 5.91
N PHE A 377 -0.54 0.09 5.10
CA PHE A 377 0.80 0.67 5.29
C PHE A 377 0.96 1.30 6.67
N GLN A 378 -0.10 1.90 7.19
CA GLN A 378 -0.13 2.49 8.51
C GLN A 378 0.23 1.46 9.58
N ASN A 379 -0.49 0.36 9.62
CA ASN A 379 -0.25 -0.71 10.59
C ASN A 379 1.09 -1.41 10.36
N PHE A 380 1.49 -1.63 9.10
CA PHE A 380 2.76 -2.25 8.79
C PHE A 380 3.96 -1.42 9.28
N PHE A 381 4.04 -0.12 8.91
CA PHE A 381 5.16 0.72 9.35
C PHE A 381 5.14 1.02 10.85
N ASN A 382 3.96 0.97 11.50
CA ASN A 382 3.86 1.09 12.94
C ASN A 382 4.44 -0.12 13.71
N LYS A 383 4.67 -1.26 13.05
CA LYS A 383 5.36 -2.42 13.65
C LYS A 383 6.87 -2.23 13.81
N PHE A 384 7.48 -1.27 13.13
CA PHE A 384 8.89 -0.96 13.35
C PHE A 384 9.10 -0.34 14.73
N LYS A 385 10.13 -0.83 15.45
CA LYS A 385 10.51 -0.26 16.76
C LYS A 385 10.90 1.22 16.65
N LYS A 386 11.56 1.58 15.56
CA LYS A 386 11.91 2.94 15.20
C LYS A 386 11.72 3.16 13.70
N LYS A 387 11.06 4.25 13.33
CA LYS A 387 10.86 4.65 11.95
C LYS A 387 11.20 6.11 11.77
N ALA A 388 11.76 6.46 10.63
CA ALA A 388 12.10 7.81 10.24
C ALA A 388 11.75 8.04 8.77
N GLY A 389 11.57 9.28 8.38
CA GLY A 389 11.22 9.61 7.01
C GLY A 389 11.93 10.84 6.50
N MET A 390 12.13 10.91 5.19
CA MET A 390 12.67 12.09 4.52
C MET A 390 11.88 12.41 3.25
N THR A 391 11.63 13.69 3.03
CA THR A 391 10.96 14.19 1.81
C THR A 391 11.21 15.68 1.65
N GLY A 392 10.80 16.26 0.52
CA GLY A 392 10.84 17.71 0.28
C GLY A 392 9.55 18.43 0.70
N THR A 393 8.50 17.73 1.12
CA THR A 393 7.13 18.24 1.19
C THR A 393 6.26 17.57 2.25
N ALA A 394 6.69 17.51 3.51
CA ALA A 394 5.93 16.87 4.59
C ALA A 394 5.07 17.83 5.42
N GLN A 395 5.43 19.10 5.46
CA GLN A 395 4.84 20.09 6.40
C GLN A 395 3.32 20.24 6.23
N THR A 396 2.80 20.10 5.02
CA THR A 396 1.36 20.18 4.76
C THR A 396 0.58 19.07 5.45
N GLU A 397 1.19 17.91 5.61
CA GLU A 397 0.61 16.70 6.20
C GLU A 397 1.13 16.41 7.62
N GLU A 398 1.79 17.38 8.27
CA GLU A 398 2.37 17.20 9.63
C GLU A 398 1.37 16.64 10.65
N LYS A 399 0.12 17.09 10.58
CA LYS A 399 -0.94 16.62 11.47
C LYS A 399 -1.18 15.11 11.32
N GLU A 400 -1.21 14.63 10.09
CA GLU A 400 -1.41 13.20 9.78
C GLU A 400 -0.20 12.37 10.22
N PHE A 401 1.02 12.80 9.90
CA PHE A 401 2.23 12.12 10.34
C PHE A 401 2.32 11.99 11.86
N ARG A 402 1.90 13.01 12.57
CA ARG A 402 1.89 12.99 14.05
C ARG A 402 0.82 12.07 14.60
N ASN A 403 -0.41 12.16 14.09
CA ASN A 403 -1.55 11.43 14.64
C ASN A 403 -1.51 9.94 14.32
N ILE A 404 -1.14 9.57 13.10
CA ILE A 404 -1.16 8.17 12.61
C ILE A 404 0.17 7.46 12.88
N TYR A 405 1.29 8.15 12.62
CA TYR A 405 2.61 7.52 12.64
C TYR A 405 3.46 7.93 13.84
N SER A 406 2.98 8.86 14.68
CA SER A 406 3.72 9.42 15.81
C SER A 406 5.07 10.03 15.42
N MET A 407 5.14 10.63 14.22
CA MET A 407 6.35 11.27 13.69
C MET A 407 6.16 12.77 13.55
N ASP A 408 7.09 13.54 14.12
CA ASP A 408 7.17 14.99 13.91
C ASP A 408 7.86 15.33 12.59
N VAL A 409 7.47 16.46 11.99
CA VAL A 409 8.13 17.02 10.80
C VAL A 409 9.07 18.14 11.21
N ILE A 410 10.34 18.02 10.89
CA ILE A 410 11.37 19.05 11.13
C ILE A 410 11.82 19.63 9.79
N GLN A 411 11.52 20.89 9.57
CA GLN A 411 11.97 21.63 8.40
C GLN A 411 13.44 22.02 8.55
N ILE A 412 14.26 21.51 7.63
CA ILE A 412 15.70 21.75 7.62
C ILE A 412 16.00 22.86 6.62
N PRO A 413 16.80 23.89 6.98
CA PRO A 413 17.16 24.95 6.07
C PRO A 413 17.96 24.40 4.88
N THR A 414 17.86 25.08 3.73
CA THR A 414 18.64 24.73 2.54
C THR A 414 20.10 25.12 2.72
N ASN A 415 21.01 24.36 2.11
CA ASN A 415 22.46 24.65 2.14
C ASN A 415 22.79 26.02 1.49
N ARG A 416 22.10 26.37 0.40
CA ARG A 416 22.14 27.67 -0.26
C ARG A 416 20.79 28.30 -0.36
N PRO A 417 20.63 29.63 -0.32
CA PRO A 417 19.35 30.30 -0.51
C PRO A 417 18.69 29.91 -1.84
N VAL A 418 17.39 29.68 -1.83
CA VAL A 418 16.62 29.38 -3.03
C VAL A 418 16.49 30.66 -3.88
N GLN A 419 16.90 30.59 -5.17
CA GLN A 419 16.80 31.69 -6.11
C GLN A 419 15.60 31.57 -7.06
N ARG A 420 14.86 30.43 -7.02
CA ARG A 420 13.68 30.20 -7.83
C ARG A 420 12.59 31.24 -7.57
N ILE A 421 12.00 31.74 -8.65
CA ILE A 421 10.86 32.65 -8.61
C ILE A 421 9.58 31.85 -8.89
N ASP A 422 8.65 31.84 -7.94
CA ASP A 422 7.35 31.21 -8.12
C ASP A 422 6.32 32.28 -8.52
N LEU A 423 5.87 32.25 -9.78
CA LEU A 423 4.89 33.18 -10.32
C LEU A 423 3.46 32.80 -9.88
N ASP A 424 2.56 33.80 -9.90
CA ASP A 424 1.15 33.58 -9.66
C ASP A 424 0.54 32.70 -10.77
N ASP A 425 -0.54 31.98 -10.44
CA ASP A 425 -1.24 31.11 -11.38
C ASP A 425 -1.82 31.91 -12.54
N ALA A 426 -1.66 31.39 -13.75
CA ALA A 426 -2.27 31.89 -14.96
C ALA A 426 -3.63 31.20 -15.18
N VAL A 427 -4.74 31.93 -15.01
CA VAL A 427 -6.09 31.32 -15.04
C VAL A 427 -6.83 31.75 -16.32
N TYR A 428 -7.48 30.76 -16.97
CA TYR A 428 -8.21 30.88 -18.20
C TYR A 428 -9.63 30.34 -18.06
N LYS A 429 -10.56 30.77 -18.93
CA LYS A 429 -11.92 30.25 -18.90
C LYS A 429 -11.99 28.80 -19.34
N SER A 430 -11.38 28.45 -20.47
CA SER A 430 -11.49 27.14 -21.08
C SER A 430 -10.15 26.39 -21.11
N LYS A 431 -10.22 25.05 -21.15
CA LYS A 431 -9.03 24.17 -21.34
C LYS A 431 -8.33 24.51 -22.66
N LYS A 432 -9.07 24.86 -23.72
CA LYS A 432 -8.49 25.19 -25.03
C LYS A 432 -7.60 26.43 -24.97
N GLU A 433 -8.06 27.51 -24.34
CA GLU A 433 -7.31 28.74 -24.14
C GLU A 433 -6.08 28.50 -23.28
N LYS A 434 -6.25 27.74 -22.18
CA LYS A 434 -5.15 27.32 -21.29
C LYS A 434 -4.03 26.62 -22.06
N PHE A 435 -4.36 25.58 -22.85
CA PHE A 435 -3.33 24.85 -23.60
C PHE A 435 -2.66 25.67 -24.67
N GLN A 436 -3.39 26.61 -25.31
CA GLN A 436 -2.77 27.53 -26.23
C GLN A 436 -1.75 28.42 -25.52
N ALA A 437 -2.11 29.00 -24.37
CA ALA A 437 -1.22 29.81 -23.56
C ALA A 437 -0.01 29.05 -23.05
N VAL A 438 -0.19 27.78 -22.62
CA VAL A 438 0.92 26.88 -22.22
C VAL A 438 1.92 26.70 -23.35
N VAL A 439 1.45 26.45 -24.57
CA VAL A 439 2.33 26.28 -25.75
C VAL A 439 3.03 27.59 -26.12
N ASP A 440 2.34 28.73 -26.02
CA ASP A 440 2.94 30.04 -26.26
C ASP A 440 4.04 30.37 -25.26
N GLU A 441 3.83 30.09 -23.98
CA GLU A 441 4.82 30.25 -22.91
C GLU A 441 6.04 29.31 -23.09
N ILE A 442 5.79 28.02 -23.41
CA ILE A 442 6.88 27.07 -23.70
C ILE A 442 7.73 27.58 -24.85
N GLN A 443 7.10 28.12 -25.92
CA GLN A 443 7.83 28.67 -27.04
C GLN A 443 8.67 29.87 -26.62
N ALA A 444 8.10 30.82 -25.88
CA ALA A 444 8.77 32.03 -25.42
C ALA A 444 10.00 31.70 -24.56
N ILE A 445 9.87 30.73 -23.66
CA ILE A 445 10.99 30.28 -22.81
C ILE A 445 12.05 29.56 -23.65
N HIS A 446 11.63 28.66 -24.54
CA HIS A 446 12.55 27.91 -25.42
C HIS A 446 13.41 28.85 -26.30
N GLU A 447 12.83 29.96 -26.78
CA GLU A 447 13.54 30.99 -27.55
C GLU A 447 14.64 31.67 -26.71
N THR A 448 14.55 31.72 -25.39
CA THR A 448 15.63 32.23 -24.50
C THR A 448 16.75 31.23 -24.31
N GLY A 449 16.55 29.96 -24.69
CA GLY A 449 17.49 28.86 -24.43
C GLY A 449 17.37 28.25 -23.04
N ALA A 450 16.44 28.70 -22.19
CA ALA A 450 16.19 28.08 -20.89
C ALA A 450 15.50 26.72 -21.05
N PRO A 451 15.89 25.69 -20.28
CA PRO A 451 15.19 24.41 -20.29
C PRO A 451 13.80 24.52 -19.65
N VAL A 452 12.83 23.80 -20.21
CA VAL A 452 11.44 23.77 -19.76
C VAL A 452 11.02 22.37 -19.36
N LEU A 453 10.48 22.23 -18.16
CA LEU A 453 9.81 21.01 -17.70
C LEU A 453 8.32 21.28 -17.56
N VAL A 454 7.54 20.61 -18.39
CA VAL A 454 6.08 20.72 -18.40
C VAL A 454 5.49 19.59 -17.56
N GLY A 455 4.80 19.94 -16.49
CA GLY A 455 4.10 18.99 -15.62
C GLY A 455 2.66 18.79 -16.07
N THR A 456 2.25 17.54 -16.30
CA THR A 456 0.87 17.17 -16.66
C THR A 456 0.33 16.14 -15.67
N ILE A 457 -0.99 16.08 -15.47
CA ILE A 457 -1.64 15.08 -14.62
C ILE A 457 -1.90 13.81 -15.41
N ALA A 458 -2.44 13.92 -16.62
CA ALA A 458 -2.85 12.79 -17.45
C ALA A 458 -1.92 12.58 -18.66
N ILE A 459 -1.82 11.32 -19.11
CA ILE A 459 -1.09 10.97 -20.33
C ILE A 459 -1.72 11.64 -21.56
N GLU A 460 -3.05 11.70 -21.63
CA GLU A 460 -3.78 12.35 -22.70
C GLU A 460 -3.38 13.82 -22.85
N THR A 461 -3.25 14.54 -21.73
CA THR A 461 -2.76 15.92 -21.71
C THR A 461 -1.33 16.02 -22.23
N SER A 462 -0.46 15.07 -21.88
CA SER A 462 0.91 15.00 -22.38
C SER A 462 0.96 14.78 -23.89
N GLU A 463 0.14 13.86 -24.41
CA GLU A 463 0.04 13.57 -25.85
C GLU A 463 -0.55 14.74 -26.63
N LEU A 464 -1.57 15.42 -26.11
CA LEU A 464 -2.16 16.61 -26.70
C LEU A 464 -1.10 17.72 -26.83
N LEU A 465 -0.41 18.05 -25.74
CA LEU A 465 0.65 19.08 -25.74
C LEU A 465 1.80 18.69 -26.67
N SER A 466 2.21 17.43 -26.69
CA SER A 466 3.22 16.93 -27.61
C SER A 466 2.79 17.14 -29.08
N SER A 467 1.53 16.87 -29.40
CA SER A 467 0.99 17.15 -30.73
C SER A 467 1.01 18.65 -31.09
N MET A 468 0.66 19.51 -30.14
CA MET A 468 0.69 20.96 -30.33
C MET A 468 2.10 21.50 -30.52
N LEU A 469 3.07 21.06 -29.72
CA LEU A 469 4.48 21.45 -29.82
C LEU A 469 5.11 20.99 -31.14
N ARG A 470 4.77 19.76 -31.62
CA ARG A 470 5.21 19.27 -32.93
C ARG A 470 4.73 20.15 -34.09
N LYS A 471 3.47 20.63 -34.03
CA LYS A 471 2.91 21.54 -35.01
C LYS A 471 3.65 22.86 -35.07
N ARG A 472 4.27 23.31 -33.97
CA ARG A 472 5.13 24.50 -33.89
C ARG A 472 6.60 24.21 -34.16
N GLY A 473 6.97 22.98 -34.45
CA GLY A 473 8.36 22.59 -34.75
C GLY A 473 9.29 22.56 -33.55
N ILE A 474 8.76 22.59 -32.32
CA ILE A 474 9.55 22.55 -31.08
C ILE A 474 9.93 21.10 -30.77
N LYS A 475 11.23 20.81 -30.73
CA LYS A 475 11.75 19.50 -30.31
C LYS A 475 11.53 19.31 -28.81
N HIS A 476 10.98 18.16 -28.43
CA HIS A 476 10.70 17.87 -27.03
C HIS A 476 10.75 16.37 -26.75
N ASN A 477 11.02 16.02 -25.49
CA ASN A 477 10.94 14.68 -24.97
C ASN A 477 9.64 14.53 -24.18
N VAL A 478 9.03 13.33 -24.24
CA VAL A 478 7.83 13.00 -23.45
C VAL A 478 8.20 11.89 -22.50
N LEU A 479 8.08 12.19 -21.21
CA LEU A 479 8.34 11.27 -20.11
C LEU A 479 6.99 10.76 -19.63
N ASN A 480 6.60 9.63 -20.14
CA ASN A 480 5.41 8.94 -19.69
C ASN A 480 5.79 7.53 -19.26
N ALA A 481 4.92 6.96 -18.46
CA ALA A 481 5.07 5.68 -17.83
C ALA A 481 5.30 4.46 -18.75
N LYS A 482 5.37 4.65 -20.06
CA LYS A 482 5.60 3.57 -21.02
C LYS A 482 7.09 3.16 -21.13
N PHE A 483 8.04 3.96 -20.61
CA PHE A 483 9.48 3.79 -20.88
C PHE A 483 10.35 3.97 -19.62
N HIS A 484 10.19 3.12 -18.60
CA HIS A 484 10.93 3.20 -17.34
C HIS A 484 12.46 3.20 -17.48
N GLU A 485 13.00 2.34 -18.33
CA GLU A 485 14.47 2.24 -18.50
C GLU A 485 15.08 3.48 -19.16
N GLN A 486 14.30 4.21 -19.95
CA GLN A 486 14.74 5.44 -20.61
C GLN A 486 14.48 6.69 -19.75
N GLU A 487 13.69 6.55 -18.69
CA GLU A 487 13.28 7.65 -17.83
C GLU A 487 14.47 8.42 -17.26
N ALA A 488 15.44 7.71 -16.70
CA ALA A 488 16.63 8.32 -16.09
C ALA A 488 17.47 9.08 -17.11
N ALA A 489 17.58 8.56 -18.34
CA ALA A 489 18.33 9.24 -19.41
C ALA A 489 17.61 10.52 -19.87
N ILE A 490 16.29 10.46 -20.06
CA ILE A 490 15.49 11.62 -20.47
C ILE A 490 15.51 12.71 -19.38
N VAL A 491 15.45 12.32 -18.11
CA VAL A 491 15.53 13.26 -16.99
C VAL A 491 16.92 13.93 -16.92
N ALA A 492 17.97 13.19 -17.20
CA ALA A 492 19.32 13.74 -17.25
C ALA A 492 19.45 14.81 -18.35
N GLU A 493 18.77 14.65 -19.47
CA GLU A 493 18.77 15.61 -20.58
C GLU A 493 17.83 16.81 -20.34
N ALA A 494 16.88 16.71 -19.40
CA ALA A 494 15.89 17.77 -19.15
C ALA A 494 16.48 19.10 -18.63
N GLY A 495 17.73 19.09 -18.15
CA GLY A 495 18.47 20.28 -17.67
C GLY A 495 19.40 20.91 -18.68
N VAL A 496 19.49 20.38 -19.89
CA VAL A 496 20.36 20.89 -20.96
C VAL A 496 19.74 22.14 -21.58
N HIS A 497 20.60 23.07 -22.02
CA HIS A 497 20.20 24.31 -22.70
C HIS A 497 19.16 24.06 -23.81
N GLY A 498 18.03 24.77 -23.75
CA GLY A 498 16.95 24.70 -24.72
C GLY A 498 16.14 23.38 -24.70
N ALA A 499 16.34 22.48 -23.74
CA ALA A 499 15.57 21.24 -23.64
C ALA A 499 14.11 21.54 -23.26
N VAL A 500 13.18 20.83 -23.91
CA VAL A 500 11.76 20.83 -23.54
C VAL A 500 11.35 19.41 -23.19
N THR A 501 10.88 19.21 -21.97
CA THR A 501 10.48 17.89 -21.48
C THR A 501 9.05 17.97 -20.94
N ILE A 502 8.15 17.12 -21.44
CA ILE A 502 6.81 16.94 -20.89
C ILE A 502 6.88 15.71 -19.96
N ALA A 503 6.48 15.87 -18.71
CA ALA A 503 6.50 14.79 -17.73
C ALA A 503 5.15 14.68 -17.00
N THR A 504 4.65 13.47 -16.81
CA THR A 504 3.58 13.22 -15.84
C THR A 504 4.14 13.29 -14.42
N ASN A 505 3.29 13.55 -13.43
CA ASN A 505 3.66 13.86 -12.05
C ASN A 505 4.71 12.97 -11.40
N MET A 506 4.58 11.66 -11.60
CA MET A 506 5.43 10.66 -10.95
C MET A 506 6.69 10.36 -11.74
N ALA A 507 6.75 10.76 -13.01
CA ALA A 507 7.89 10.47 -13.86
C ALA A 507 9.13 11.28 -13.41
N GLY A 508 10.28 10.61 -13.27
CA GLY A 508 11.53 11.19 -12.82
C GLY A 508 11.62 11.53 -11.32
N ARG A 509 10.70 11.01 -10.46
CA ARG A 509 10.78 11.18 -9.02
C ARG A 509 12.04 10.50 -8.47
N GLY A 510 12.73 11.14 -7.54
CA GLY A 510 14.00 10.64 -6.99
C GLY A 510 15.22 10.82 -7.91
N THR A 511 15.03 11.35 -9.13
CA THR A 511 16.11 11.64 -10.07
C THR A 511 16.41 13.13 -10.09
N ASP A 512 17.70 13.49 -10.06
CA ASP A 512 18.14 14.88 -10.06
C ASP A 512 18.32 15.42 -11.48
N ILE A 513 17.77 16.62 -11.74
CA ILE A 513 17.95 17.35 -13.00
C ILE A 513 19.14 18.27 -12.82
N LYS A 514 20.24 17.99 -13.51
CA LYS A 514 21.44 18.81 -13.48
C LYS A 514 21.41 19.82 -14.63
N LEU A 515 21.62 21.09 -14.32
CA LEU A 515 21.68 22.15 -15.30
C LEU A 515 23.13 22.30 -15.83
N ASP A 516 23.27 22.45 -17.14
CA ASP A 516 24.54 22.92 -17.72
C ASP A 516 24.72 24.43 -17.48
N ASP A 517 25.91 24.92 -17.75
CA ASP A 517 26.25 26.32 -17.48
C ASP A 517 25.49 27.30 -18.40
N GLU A 518 25.15 26.87 -19.63
CA GLU A 518 24.38 27.67 -20.58
C GLU A 518 22.92 27.78 -20.12
N ALA A 519 22.34 26.71 -19.63
CA ALA A 519 20.99 26.70 -19.04
C ALA A 519 20.90 27.59 -17.79
N LYS A 520 21.92 27.57 -16.94
CA LYS A 520 21.99 28.47 -15.77
C LYS A 520 22.06 29.93 -16.17
N ALA A 521 22.85 30.25 -17.20
CA ALA A 521 22.98 31.60 -17.74
C ALA A 521 21.69 32.09 -18.42
N ALA A 522 20.90 31.16 -19.01
CA ALA A 522 19.58 31.43 -19.62
C ALA A 522 18.43 31.62 -18.61
N GLY A 523 18.69 31.49 -17.31
CA GLY A 523 17.68 31.68 -16.25
C GLY A 523 17.32 30.42 -15.50
N GLY A 524 17.93 29.27 -15.82
CA GLY A 524 17.74 27.97 -15.16
C GLY A 524 16.48 27.25 -15.64
N LEU A 525 16.06 26.22 -14.90
CA LEU A 525 14.93 25.37 -15.26
C LEU A 525 13.60 26.08 -15.00
N HIS A 526 12.77 26.15 -16.04
CA HIS A 526 11.40 26.67 -15.96
C HIS A 526 10.41 25.52 -15.82
N ILE A 527 9.56 25.60 -14.79
CA ILE A 527 8.48 24.65 -14.54
C ILE A 527 7.17 25.24 -15.03
N VAL A 528 6.53 24.54 -15.94
CA VAL A 528 5.18 24.89 -16.47
C VAL A 528 4.21 23.80 -16.01
N GLY A 529 3.42 24.09 -15.00
CA GLY A 529 2.34 23.18 -14.56
C GLY A 529 1.08 23.41 -15.39
N THR A 530 0.51 22.37 -15.97
CA THR A 530 -0.69 22.50 -16.82
C THR A 530 -1.99 22.48 -16.05
N GLU A 531 -1.95 22.06 -14.79
CA GLU A 531 -3.07 21.98 -13.86
C GLU A 531 -2.55 22.00 -12.43
N ARG A 532 -3.40 22.35 -11.47
CA ARG A 532 -3.14 22.12 -10.05
C ARG A 532 -3.55 20.72 -9.67
N HIS A 533 -2.72 20.04 -8.89
CA HIS A 533 -2.98 18.71 -8.37
C HIS A 533 -3.99 18.72 -7.21
N GLU A 534 -4.48 17.57 -6.83
CA GLU A 534 -5.35 17.40 -5.67
C GLU A 534 -4.69 17.85 -4.35
N SER A 535 -3.37 17.81 -4.28
CA SER A 535 -2.60 18.18 -3.09
C SER A 535 -1.56 19.26 -3.41
N ARG A 536 -1.50 20.28 -2.54
CA ARG A 536 -0.47 21.34 -2.58
C ARG A 536 0.94 20.76 -2.49
N ARG A 537 1.10 19.62 -1.85
CA ARG A 537 2.33 18.89 -1.70
C ARG A 537 2.90 18.45 -3.06
N ILE A 538 2.07 17.89 -3.94
CA ILE A 538 2.46 17.45 -5.29
C ILE A 538 2.88 18.66 -6.14
N ASP A 539 2.15 19.78 -6.05
CA ASP A 539 2.53 21.03 -6.71
C ASP A 539 3.91 21.51 -6.26
N ASN A 540 4.19 21.43 -4.95
CA ASN A 540 5.48 21.81 -4.38
C ASN A 540 6.61 20.85 -4.81
N GLN A 541 6.32 19.56 -5.00
CA GLN A 541 7.28 18.61 -5.56
C GLN A 541 7.63 18.94 -7.00
N LEU A 542 6.64 19.33 -7.82
CA LEU A 542 6.88 19.76 -9.20
C LEU A 542 7.71 21.04 -9.24
N ARG A 543 7.34 22.07 -8.45
CA ARG A 543 8.12 23.29 -8.30
C ARG A 543 9.54 23.03 -7.82
N GLY A 544 9.72 22.08 -6.89
CA GLY A 544 11.00 21.70 -6.31
C GLY A 544 11.98 21.05 -7.29
N ARG A 545 11.57 20.78 -8.53
CA ARG A 545 12.49 20.32 -9.57
C ARG A 545 13.41 21.45 -10.09
N ALA A 546 13.02 22.72 -9.92
CA ALA A 546 13.81 23.89 -10.25
C ALA A 546 14.35 24.60 -8.99
N GLY A 547 15.43 25.39 -9.15
CA GLY A 547 16.02 26.19 -8.09
C GLY A 547 16.77 25.39 -7.04
N ARG A 548 17.44 24.30 -7.43
CA ARG A 548 18.20 23.39 -6.57
C ARG A 548 19.59 23.95 -6.28
N GLN A 549 20.08 23.78 -5.05
CA GLN A 549 21.44 24.20 -4.62
C GLN A 549 21.81 25.66 -4.99
N GLY A 550 20.79 26.56 -5.00
CA GLY A 550 20.99 27.96 -5.35
C GLY A 550 21.02 28.26 -6.86
N ASP A 551 20.69 27.30 -7.72
CA ASP A 551 20.51 27.54 -9.13
C ASP A 551 19.29 28.46 -9.39
N PRO A 552 19.31 29.30 -10.43
CA PRO A 552 18.14 30.08 -10.85
C PRO A 552 17.05 29.16 -11.38
N GLY A 553 15.84 29.69 -11.47
CA GLY A 553 14.69 28.96 -12.02
C GLY A 553 13.38 29.67 -11.80
N GLN A 554 12.34 29.21 -12.46
CA GLN A 554 11.02 29.80 -12.38
C GLN A 554 9.95 28.72 -12.38
N SER A 555 8.80 28.99 -11.75
CA SER A 555 7.64 28.09 -11.85
C SER A 555 6.34 28.88 -12.04
N GLN A 556 5.45 28.36 -12.89
CA GLN A 556 4.11 28.88 -13.08
C GLN A 556 3.12 27.75 -13.38
N PHE A 557 1.90 27.88 -12.84
CA PHE A 557 0.80 26.95 -13.14
C PHE A 557 -0.22 27.65 -14.03
N PHE A 558 -0.72 26.91 -15.02
CA PHE A 558 -1.76 27.32 -15.95
C PHE A 558 -3.03 26.54 -15.63
N ILE A 559 -4.12 27.24 -15.34
CA ILE A 559 -5.35 26.66 -14.80
C ILE A 559 -6.54 27.08 -15.67
N SER A 560 -7.50 26.18 -15.83
CA SER A 560 -8.79 26.47 -16.43
C SER A 560 -9.92 26.32 -15.41
N LEU A 561 -10.98 27.08 -15.59
CA LEU A 561 -12.20 26.87 -14.80
C LEU A 561 -12.88 25.52 -15.10
N GLU A 562 -12.54 24.91 -16.24
CA GLU A 562 -13.01 23.59 -16.65
C GLU A 562 -12.14 22.44 -16.10
N ASP A 563 -11.04 22.72 -15.39
CA ASP A 563 -10.21 21.69 -14.76
C ASP A 563 -10.99 20.99 -13.65
N ASP A 564 -10.76 19.70 -13.46
CA ASP A 564 -11.53 18.86 -12.54
C ASP A 564 -11.50 19.38 -11.10
N LEU A 565 -10.38 19.91 -10.65
CA LEU A 565 -10.26 20.56 -9.35
C LEU A 565 -11.26 21.74 -9.21
N MET A 566 -11.40 22.53 -10.24
CA MET A 566 -12.31 23.70 -10.23
C MET A 566 -13.76 23.26 -10.41
N ARG A 567 -14.03 22.28 -11.25
CA ARG A 567 -15.37 21.75 -11.51
C ARG A 567 -15.96 21.05 -10.27
N LEU A 568 -15.19 20.22 -9.59
CA LEU A 568 -15.67 19.40 -8.48
C LEU A 568 -15.68 20.15 -7.13
N PHE A 569 -14.73 21.04 -6.90
CA PHE A 569 -14.52 21.68 -5.61
C PHE A 569 -14.53 23.21 -5.65
N GLY A 570 -14.59 23.81 -6.84
CA GLY A 570 -14.82 25.24 -7.03
C GLY A 570 -16.23 25.62 -6.56
N SER A 571 -16.38 26.74 -5.84
CA SER A 571 -17.71 27.18 -5.44
C SER A 571 -18.46 27.75 -6.65
N GLU A 572 -19.75 27.42 -6.81
CA GLU A 572 -20.64 28.01 -7.82
C GLU A 572 -20.63 29.53 -7.80
N ARG A 573 -20.43 30.14 -6.62
CA ARG A 573 -20.25 31.58 -6.47
C ARG A 573 -19.03 32.13 -7.21
N LEU A 574 -17.95 31.34 -7.33
CA LEU A 574 -16.78 31.73 -8.12
C LEU A 574 -17.12 31.71 -9.61
N MET A 575 -17.78 30.64 -10.08
CA MET A 575 -18.21 30.55 -11.49
C MET A 575 -19.13 31.71 -11.87
N GLY A 576 -20.16 31.99 -11.08
CA GLY A 576 -21.07 33.12 -11.32
C GLY A 576 -20.39 34.50 -11.23
N MET A 577 -19.35 34.65 -10.41
CA MET A 577 -18.56 35.89 -10.34
C MET A 577 -17.71 36.10 -11.59
N PHE A 578 -17.21 35.01 -12.23
CA PHE A 578 -16.46 35.09 -13.47
C PHE A 578 -17.34 35.43 -14.67
N GLU A 579 -18.53 34.88 -14.74
CA GLU A 579 -19.52 35.26 -15.73
C GLU A 579 -19.90 36.76 -15.62
N ALA A 580 -20.04 37.26 -14.39
CA ALA A 580 -20.37 38.65 -14.10
C ALA A 580 -19.21 39.62 -14.40
N LEU A 581 -17.95 39.20 -14.35
CA LEU A 581 -16.77 40.03 -14.64
C LEU A 581 -16.55 40.29 -16.12
N GLY A 582 -17.24 39.58 -17.02
CA GLY A 582 -17.20 39.82 -18.47
C GLY A 582 -15.79 39.74 -19.08
N VAL A 583 -14.91 38.89 -18.59
CA VAL A 583 -13.53 38.75 -19.06
C VAL A 583 -13.54 38.28 -20.53
N PRO A 584 -12.85 38.98 -21.48
CA PRO A 584 -12.77 38.55 -22.86
C PRO A 584 -12.15 37.17 -23.00
N ASP A 585 -12.53 36.43 -24.06
CA ASP A 585 -11.95 35.12 -24.35
C ASP A 585 -10.46 35.26 -24.70
N GLY A 586 -9.63 34.35 -24.14
CA GLY A 586 -8.19 34.35 -24.38
C GLY A 586 -7.35 35.24 -23.45
N GLU A 587 -7.96 36.04 -22.60
CA GLU A 587 -7.23 36.86 -21.65
C GLU A 587 -6.98 36.12 -20.33
N GLN A 588 -5.74 36.26 -19.81
CA GLN A 588 -5.36 35.76 -18.50
C GLN A 588 -6.09 36.52 -17.38
N ILE A 589 -6.70 35.79 -16.48
CA ILE A 589 -7.41 36.35 -15.35
C ILE A 589 -6.42 36.51 -14.18
N HIS A 590 -6.11 37.75 -13.81
CA HIS A 590 -5.25 38.10 -12.71
C HIS A 590 -6.08 38.51 -11.48
N HIS A 591 -6.30 37.57 -10.54
CA HIS A 591 -6.98 37.93 -9.30
C HIS A 591 -6.54 37.10 -8.11
N LYS A 592 -5.99 37.72 -7.08
CA LYS A 592 -5.54 37.05 -5.82
C LYS A 592 -6.61 36.19 -5.12
N MET A 593 -7.89 36.51 -5.33
CA MET A 593 -8.99 35.71 -4.79
C MET A 593 -9.05 34.32 -5.41
N LEU A 594 -8.61 34.17 -6.68
CA LEU A 594 -8.58 32.89 -7.37
C LEU A 594 -7.57 31.93 -6.76
N SER A 595 -6.32 32.39 -6.64
CA SER A 595 -5.27 31.56 -6.02
C SER A 595 -5.65 31.12 -4.61
N ASN A 596 -6.33 31.98 -3.84
CA ASN A 596 -6.85 31.63 -2.54
C ASN A 596 -8.02 30.62 -2.61
N ALA A 597 -8.87 30.70 -3.62
CA ALA A 597 -9.98 29.76 -3.81
C ALA A 597 -9.47 28.37 -4.20
N ILE A 598 -8.48 28.31 -5.09
CA ILE A 598 -7.82 27.10 -5.51
C ILE A 598 -7.14 26.43 -4.32
N ALA A 599 -6.38 27.21 -3.52
CA ALA A 599 -5.74 26.69 -2.31
C ALA A 599 -6.74 26.11 -1.30
N LYS A 600 -7.91 26.75 -1.13
CA LYS A 600 -8.99 26.22 -0.30
C LYS A 600 -9.64 24.96 -0.86
N ALA A 601 -9.78 24.88 -2.19
CA ALA A 601 -10.28 23.66 -2.84
C ALA A 601 -9.32 22.49 -2.60
N GLN A 602 -8.02 22.67 -2.78
CA GLN A 602 -7.00 21.67 -2.47
C GLN A 602 -7.03 21.27 -0.98
N GLU A 603 -7.10 22.24 -0.07
CA GLU A 603 -7.20 21.97 1.38
C GLU A 603 -8.42 21.10 1.73
N LYS A 604 -9.56 21.36 1.06
CA LYS A 604 -10.78 20.58 1.26
C LYS A 604 -10.61 19.13 0.77
N ILE A 605 -9.93 18.93 -0.36
CA ILE A 605 -9.64 17.59 -0.89
C ILE A 605 -8.65 16.88 0.04
N GLU A 606 -7.57 17.56 0.45
CA GLU A 606 -6.59 17.02 1.40
C GLU A 606 -7.27 16.52 2.68
N LEU A 607 -8.20 17.32 3.25
CA LEU A 607 -8.97 16.94 4.43
C LEU A 607 -9.90 15.76 4.19
N ASN A 608 -10.56 15.70 3.04
CA ASN A 608 -11.41 14.57 2.67
C ASN A 608 -10.59 13.28 2.53
N ASN A 609 -9.48 13.35 1.81
CA ASN A 609 -8.56 12.22 1.64
C ASN A 609 -7.96 11.75 2.98
N TYR A 610 -7.64 12.70 3.89
CA TYR A 610 -7.24 12.37 5.25
C TYR A 610 -8.34 11.61 6.00
N GLY A 611 -9.60 12.08 5.90
CA GLY A 611 -10.74 11.40 6.52
C GLY A 611 -10.94 9.97 6.00
N ILE A 612 -10.76 9.74 4.70
CA ILE A 612 -10.83 8.39 4.10
C ILE A 612 -9.72 7.49 4.67
N ARG A 613 -8.47 7.98 4.73
CA ARG A 613 -7.35 7.21 5.31
C ARG A 613 -7.53 6.95 6.80
N GLU A 614 -8.04 7.92 7.56
CA GLU A 614 -8.33 7.76 8.99
C GLU A 614 -9.43 6.72 9.23
N ASN A 615 -10.48 6.73 8.43
CA ASN A 615 -11.55 5.74 8.52
C ASN A 615 -11.03 4.33 8.16
N LEU A 616 -10.27 4.20 7.07
CA LEU A 616 -9.63 2.92 6.70
C LEU A 616 -8.81 2.37 7.87
N LEU A 617 -8.00 3.21 8.51
CA LEU A 617 -7.19 2.81 9.64
C LEU A 617 -8.04 2.35 10.84
N LYS A 618 -9.11 3.09 11.19
CA LYS A 618 -9.98 2.75 12.32
C LYS A 618 -10.65 1.38 12.17
N TYR A 619 -11.03 1.02 10.96
CA TYR A 619 -11.57 -0.32 10.67
C TYR A 619 -10.46 -1.38 10.65
N ASP A 620 -9.29 -1.09 10.05
CA ASP A 620 -8.19 -2.05 10.00
C ASP A 620 -7.49 -2.24 11.36
N GLU A 621 -7.61 -1.31 12.32
CA GLU A 621 -7.13 -1.51 13.70
C GLU A 621 -7.75 -2.75 14.34
N VAL A 622 -9.05 -3.01 14.12
CA VAL A 622 -9.73 -4.20 14.63
C VAL A 622 -9.11 -5.46 14.03
N ASN A 623 -8.93 -5.46 12.71
CA ASN A 623 -8.30 -6.58 12.00
C ASN A 623 -6.82 -6.74 12.39
N ASN A 624 -6.14 -5.64 12.69
CA ASN A 624 -4.74 -5.67 13.09
C ASN A 624 -4.54 -6.33 14.46
N ASP A 625 -5.39 -6.00 15.43
CA ASP A 625 -5.33 -6.63 16.76
C ASP A 625 -5.55 -8.14 16.66
N GLN A 626 -6.53 -8.57 15.86
CA GLN A 626 -6.82 -9.98 15.61
C GLN A 626 -5.68 -10.68 14.85
N ARG A 627 -5.12 -10.00 13.85
CA ARG A 627 -3.96 -10.47 13.07
C ARG A 627 -2.76 -10.72 13.96
N ASP A 628 -2.46 -9.80 14.88
CA ASP A 628 -1.33 -9.92 15.78
C ASP A 628 -1.47 -11.12 16.71
N VAL A 629 -2.68 -11.44 17.18
CA VAL A 629 -2.95 -12.65 17.96
C VAL A 629 -2.67 -13.91 17.12
N ILE A 630 -3.27 -14.01 15.93
CA ILE A 630 -3.12 -15.20 15.08
C ILE A 630 -1.68 -15.39 14.62
N TYR A 631 -0.99 -14.33 14.21
CA TYR A 631 0.39 -14.41 13.72
C TYR A 631 1.35 -14.77 14.86
N THR A 632 1.09 -14.29 16.08
CA THR A 632 1.88 -14.68 17.27
C THR A 632 1.71 -16.15 17.61
N GLU A 633 0.49 -16.68 17.60
CA GLU A 633 0.23 -18.10 17.84
C GLU A 633 0.84 -18.97 16.72
N ARG A 634 0.72 -18.52 15.48
CA ARG A 634 1.31 -19.18 14.32
C ARG A 634 2.84 -19.27 14.39
N GLU A 635 3.50 -18.21 14.83
CA GLU A 635 4.95 -18.15 14.99
C GLU A 635 5.44 -19.20 16.02
N LYS A 636 4.75 -19.37 17.15
CA LYS A 636 5.06 -20.41 18.14
C LYS A 636 5.03 -21.82 17.53
N VAL A 637 4.07 -22.08 16.66
CA VAL A 637 3.97 -23.37 15.95
C VAL A 637 5.15 -23.56 14.98
N LEU A 638 5.56 -22.50 14.28
CA LEU A 638 6.69 -22.51 13.35
C LEU A 638 8.04 -22.69 14.07
N GLU A 639 8.20 -22.13 15.26
CA GLU A 639 9.40 -22.26 16.09
C GLU A 639 9.61 -23.69 16.59
N GLY A 640 8.60 -24.54 16.44
CA GLY A 640 8.70 -25.96 16.78
C GLY A 640 8.40 -26.27 18.25
N ASP A 641 7.70 -25.39 18.93
CA ASP A 641 7.25 -25.59 20.30
C ASP A 641 6.44 -26.88 20.44
N ASN A 642 6.54 -27.46 21.62
CA ASN A 642 5.75 -28.65 21.97
C ASN A 642 4.26 -28.25 22.07
N MET A 643 3.45 -28.68 21.12
CA MET A 643 2.03 -28.33 21.07
C MET A 643 1.15 -29.14 22.02
N ARG A 644 1.65 -30.23 22.61
CA ARG A 644 0.86 -31.10 23.51
C ARG A 644 0.10 -30.33 24.61
N PRO A 645 0.72 -29.40 25.35
CA PRO A 645 0.01 -28.65 26.38
C PRO A 645 -1.14 -27.80 25.80
N LEU A 646 -0.93 -27.24 24.63
CA LEU A 646 -1.95 -26.45 23.93
C LEU A 646 -3.11 -27.33 23.46
N ILE A 647 -2.82 -28.51 22.89
CA ILE A 647 -3.85 -29.45 22.43
C ILE A 647 -4.66 -29.99 23.61
N VAL A 648 -4.01 -30.35 24.73
CA VAL A 648 -4.71 -30.76 25.95
C VAL A 648 -5.61 -29.64 26.45
N ARG A 649 -5.15 -28.39 26.42
CA ARG A 649 -5.98 -27.24 26.78
C ARG A 649 -7.17 -27.09 25.83
N PHE A 650 -7.00 -27.24 24.54
CA PHE A 650 -8.08 -27.19 23.56
C PHE A 650 -9.13 -28.26 23.87
N ILE A 651 -8.70 -29.48 24.21
CA ILE A 651 -9.61 -30.57 24.60
C ILE A 651 -10.41 -30.19 25.84
N THR A 652 -9.73 -29.68 26.87
CA THR A 652 -10.41 -29.34 28.14
C THR A 652 -11.35 -28.17 27.97
N ASP A 653 -10.96 -27.11 27.27
CA ASP A 653 -11.78 -25.94 27.02
C ASP A 653 -13.01 -26.31 26.17
N THR A 654 -12.85 -27.18 25.16
CA THR A 654 -13.97 -27.65 24.33
C THR A 654 -15.00 -28.41 25.18
N VAL A 655 -14.56 -29.31 26.06
CA VAL A 655 -15.46 -30.05 26.95
C VAL A 655 -16.17 -29.08 27.90
N ASP A 656 -15.46 -28.15 28.53
CA ASP A 656 -16.05 -27.18 29.45
C ASP A 656 -17.10 -26.30 28.78
N ASN A 657 -16.82 -25.81 27.58
CA ASN A 657 -17.72 -24.95 26.83
C ASN A 657 -19.04 -25.69 26.51
N TYR A 658 -18.98 -26.92 26.01
CA TYR A 658 -20.19 -27.66 25.68
C TYR A 658 -20.94 -28.17 26.90
N VAL A 659 -20.25 -28.52 27.97
CA VAL A 659 -20.91 -28.82 29.25
C VAL A 659 -21.66 -27.57 29.75
N ALA A 660 -21.03 -26.41 29.73
CA ALA A 660 -21.69 -25.17 30.16
C ALA A 660 -22.88 -24.77 29.26
N GLU A 661 -22.83 -25.03 27.95
CA GLU A 661 -23.93 -24.77 27.02
C GLU A 661 -25.13 -25.71 27.23
N CYS A 662 -24.88 -26.96 27.53
CA CYS A 662 -25.94 -27.98 27.68
C CYS A 662 -26.43 -28.15 29.12
N ILE A 663 -25.69 -27.61 30.09
CA ILE A 663 -26.03 -27.70 31.53
C ILE A 663 -26.12 -26.29 32.09
N GLY A 664 -27.34 -25.82 32.37
CA GLY A 664 -27.59 -24.54 33.01
C GLY A 664 -27.17 -24.51 34.49
N GLU A 665 -26.74 -23.34 34.97
CA GLU A 665 -26.43 -23.15 36.38
C GLU A 665 -27.62 -23.50 37.28
N GLY A 666 -27.39 -24.39 38.26
CA GLY A 666 -28.41 -24.82 39.24
C GLY A 666 -29.38 -25.87 38.73
N GLN A 667 -29.25 -26.40 37.51
CA GLN A 667 -30.04 -27.51 37.00
C GLN A 667 -29.66 -28.84 37.67
N THR A 668 -30.67 -29.69 37.87
CA THR A 668 -30.44 -31.06 38.30
C THR A 668 -30.08 -31.96 37.11
N PRO A 669 -29.40 -33.12 37.32
CA PRO A 669 -29.00 -33.98 36.20
C PRO A 669 -30.17 -34.48 35.32
N LYS A 670 -31.43 -34.44 35.84
CA LYS A 670 -32.64 -34.79 35.09
C LYS A 670 -33.07 -33.71 34.08
N GLU A 671 -32.60 -32.49 34.28
CA GLU A 671 -32.91 -31.32 33.44
C GLU A 671 -31.84 -31.06 32.39
N TRP A 672 -30.70 -31.79 32.43
CA TRP A 672 -29.60 -31.61 31.51
C TRP A 672 -29.91 -32.09 30.11
N ASP A 673 -29.51 -31.35 29.10
CA ASP A 673 -29.59 -31.80 27.68
C ASP A 673 -28.41 -32.74 27.35
N LEU A 674 -28.47 -33.94 27.90
CA LEU A 674 -27.47 -34.97 27.62
C LEU A 674 -27.50 -35.46 26.17
N SER A 675 -28.62 -35.30 25.46
CA SER A 675 -28.66 -35.68 24.04
C SER A 675 -27.93 -34.70 23.20
N GLY A 676 -28.16 -33.40 23.38
CA GLY A 676 -27.40 -32.33 22.70
C GLY A 676 -25.94 -32.40 23.00
N LEU A 677 -25.56 -32.60 24.28
CA LEU A 677 -24.16 -32.75 24.69
C LEU A 677 -23.48 -33.96 24.00
N ASN A 678 -24.15 -35.11 23.94
CA ASN A 678 -23.60 -36.28 23.24
C ASN A 678 -23.42 -36.00 21.74
N ASP A 679 -24.47 -35.49 21.07
CA ASP A 679 -24.45 -35.31 19.62
C ASP A 679 -23.33 -34.32 19.23
N THR A 680 -23.12 -33.28 20.03
CA THR A 680 -22.10 -32.26 19.76
C THR A 680 -20.70 -32.76 20.07
N LEU A 681 -20.45 -33.27 21.30
CA LEU A 681 -19.11 -33.74 21.68
C LEU A 681 -18.66 -34.93 20.85
N MET A 682 -19.55 -35.89 20.53
CA MET A 682 -19.17 -37.05 19.71
C MET A 682 -18.85 -36.69 18.26
N SER A 683 -19.32 -35.55 17.77
CA SER A 683 -18.93 -35.02 16.45
C SER A 683 -17.47 -34.50 16.40
N ILE A 684 -16.92 -34.15 17.56
CA ILE A 684 -15.56 -33.59 17.69
C ILE A 684 -14.61 -34.60 18.28
N ILE A 685 -14.98 -35.24 19.40
CA ILE A 685 -14.16 -36.21 20.16
C ILE A 685 -14.85 -37.58 20.08
N PRO A 686 -14.15 -38.66 19.74
CA PRO A 686 -14.75 -39.99 19.60
C PRO A 686 -15.10 -40.62 20.97
N LEU A 687 -15.84 -39.88 21.78
CA LEU A 687 -16.33 -40.35 23.07
C LEU A 687 -17.38 -41.43 22.92
N LYS A 688 -17.51 -42.28 23.90
CA LYS A 688 -18.66 -43.21 24.00
C LYS A 688 -19.89 -42.44 24.45
N LYS A 689 -21.06 -42.81 23.92
CA LYS A 689 -22.32 -42.17 24.27
C LYS A 689 -22.49 -42.15 25.81
N LEU A 690 -22.56 -40.98 26.37
CA LEU A 690 -22.72 -40.74 27.78
C LEU A 690 -24.08 -41.25 28.23
N ARG A 691 -24.04 -42.09 29.24
CA ARG A 691 -25.23 -42.58 29.93
C ARG A 691 -24.96 -42.46 31.41
N LEU A 692 -25.89 -41.80 32.13
CA LEU A 692 -25.82 -41.68 33.57
C LEU A 692 -26.59 -42.88 34.21
N THR A 693 -26.08 -43.36 35.32
CA THR A 693 -26.76 -44.37 36.19
C THR A 693 -27.85 -43.68 37.02
N GLU A 694 -28.75 -44.45 37.63
CA GLU A 694 -29.82 -43.86 38.49
C GLU A 694 -29.22 -43.06 39.66
N GLU A 695 -28.10 -43.49 40.20
CA GLU A 695 -27.39 -42.82 41.31
C GLU A 695 -26.75 -41.52 40.87
N GLU A 696 -26.17 -41.48 39.64
CA GLU A 696 -25.58 -40.26 39.02
C GLU A 696 -26.66 -39.22 38.66
N TYR A 697 -27.84 -39.65 38.29
CA TYR A 697 -29.00 -38.75 38.05
C TYR A 697 -29.49 -38.05 39.33
N GLU A 698 -29.15 -38.56 40.50
CA GLU A 698 -29.55 -37.96 41.77
C GLU A 698 -28.49 -37.03 42.39
N ASN A 699 -27.19 -37.32 42.17
CA ASN A 699 -26.13 -36.73 42.97
C ASN A 699 -24.98 -36.08 42.14
N MET A 700 -24.89 -36.31 40.83
CA MET A 700 -23.78 -35.80 40.00
C MET A 700 -23.87 -34.28 39.82
N THR A 701 -22.74 -33.61 39.92
CA THR A 701 -22.62 -32.18 39.61
C THR A 701 -22.12 -31.96 38.18
N GLY A 702 -22.37 -30.78 37.60
CA GLY A 702 -21.88 -30.40 36.26
C GLY A 702 -20.33 -30.45 36.21
N ASP A 703 -19.66 -30.04 37.30
CA ASP A 703 -18.21 -30.08 37.38
C ASP A 703 -17.66 -31.54 37.39
N GLU A 704 -18.32 -32.47 38.08
CA GLU A 704 -17.94 -33.87 38.07
C GLU A 704 -18.14 -34.51 36.69
N LEU A 705 -19.21 -34.14 35.99
CA LEU A 705 -19.41 -34.57 34.62
C LEU A 705 -18.34 -34.00 33.68
N SER A 706 -18.06 -32.71 33.75
CA SER A 706 -17.01 -32.10 32.97
C SER A 706 -15.66 -32.76 33.20
N GLN A 707 -15.28 -32.98 34.47
CA GLN A 707 -14.02 -33.63 34.84
C GLN A 707 -13.93 -35.07 34.27
N ARG A 708 -14.98 -35.85 34.38
CA ARG A 708 -15.05 -37.18 33.81
C ARG A 708 -14.88 -37.20 32.29
N LEU A 709 -15.55 -36.30 31.58
CA LEU A 709 -15.45 -36.16 30.12
C LEU A 709 -14.04 -35.73 29.70
N LYS A 710 -13.42 -34.82 30.43
CA LYS A 710 -12.04 -34.38 30.18
C LYS A 710 -11.04 -35.55 30.33
N GLU A 711 -11.17 -36.29 31.39
CA GLU A 711 -10.30 -37.47 31.66
C GLU A 711 -10.43 -38.51 30.55
N GLU A 712 -11.65 -38.80 30.09
CA GLU A 712 -11.87 -39.74 29.00
C GLU A 712 -11.34 -39.20 27.67
N ALA A 713 -11.55 -37.90 27.37
CA ALA A 713 -11.03 -37.25 26.17
C ALA A 713 -9.50 -37.26 26.14
N ILE A 714 -8.86 -36.89 27.23
CA ILE A 714 -7.38 -36.93 27.35
C ILE A 714 -6.85 -38.36 27.20
N ARG A 715 -7.53 -39.35 27.79
CA ARG A 715 -7.15 -40.76 27.65
C ARG A 715 -7.21 -41.21 26.18
N LEU A 716 -8.25 -40.80 25.44
CA LEU A 716 -8.37 -41.10 24.01
C LEU A 716 -7.25 -40.43 23.21
N TYR A 717 -6.87 -39.21 23.56
CA TYR A 717 -5.75 -38.51 22.94
C TYR A 717 -4.43 -39.21 23.21
N GLU A 718 -4.18 -39.67 24.43
CA GLU A 718 -2.98 -40.46 24.81
C GLU A 718 -2.95 -41.80 24.08
N GLN A 719 -4.08 -42.46 23.91
CA GLN A 719 -4.18 -43.69 23.09
C GLN A 719 -3.80 -43.37 21.64
N LYS A 720 -4.28 -42.21 21.10
CA LYS A 720 -3.94 -41.77 19.76
C LYS A 720 -2.46 -41.47 19.62
N GLU A 721 -1.85 -40.81 20.62
CA GLU A 721 -0.41 -40.56 20.69
C GLU A 721 0.40 -41.86 20.69
N ALA A 722 -0.06 -42.90 21.38
CA ALA A 722 0.58 -44.23 21.45
C ALA A 722 0.51 -45.01 20.10
N GLU A 723 -0.39 -44.66 19.16
CA GLU A 723 -0.41 -45.24 17.82
C GLU A 723 0.78 -44.82 16.98
N PHE A 724 1.45 -43.68 17.28
CA PHE A 724 2.59 -43.21 16.54
C PHE A 724 3.87 -43.87 16.97
N PRO A 725 4.70 -44.34 16.02
CA PRO A 725 5.94 -45.04 16.33
C PRO A 725 6.98 -44.17 17.06
N ASN A 726 6.91 -42.85 16.86
CA ASN A 726 7.79 -41.86 17.46
C ASN A 726 6.98 -40.68 17.98
N PRO A 727 7.13 -40.29 19.26
CA PRO A 727 6.45 -39.09 19.79
C PRO A 727 6.64 -37.81 18.96
N GLU A 728 7.82 -37.61 18.34
CA GLU A 728 8.07 -36.44 17.51
C GLU A 728 7.20 -36.40 16.24
N GLN A 729 6.81 -37.56 15.72
CA GLN A 729 5.87 -37.63 14.59
C GLN A 729 4.48 -37.12 14.99
N MET A 730 4.03 -37.42 16.20
CA MET A 730 2.79 -36.84 16.71
C MET A 730 2.91 -35.35 16.93
N ARG A 731 4.02 -34.83 17.44
CA ARG A 731 4.28 -33.38 17.57
C ARG A 731 4.25 -32.69 16.23
N GLU A 732 4.87 -33.29 15.20
CA GLU A 732 4.81 -32.72 13.84
C GLU A 732 3.38 -32.77 13.26
N ALA A 733 2.63 -33.86 13.50
CA ALA A 733 1.24 -33.94 13.08
C ALA A 733 0.38 -32.83 13.71
N GLU A 734 0.57 -32.56 15.02
CA GLU A 734 -0.10 -31.47 15.73
C GLU A 734 0.21 -30.11 15.10
N ARG A 735 1.48 -29.85 14.83
CA ARG A 735 1.92 -28.60 14.18
C ARG A 735 1.32 -28.43 12.79
N VAL A 736 1.37 -29.48 11.95
CA VAL A 736 0.83 -29.47 10.60
C VAL A 736 -0.68 -29.20 10.58
N ILE A 737 -1.41 -29.93 11.43
CA ILE A 737 -2.88 -29.79 11.49
C ILE A 737 -3.25 -28.41 12.00
N LEU A 738 -2.61 -27.97 13.08
CA LEU A 738 -2.90 -26.66 13.67
C LEU A 738 -2.64 -25.52 12.69
N LEU A 739 -1.48 -25.52 12.00
CA LEU A 739 -1.17 -24.54 10.95
C LEU A 739 -2.21 -24.54 9.85
N LYS A 740 -2.58 -25.73 9.34
CA LYS A 740 -3.56 -25.86 8.25
C LYS A 740 -4.93 -25.31 8.65
N VAL A 741 -5.41 -25.67 9.84
CA VAL A 741 -6.69 -25.22 10.35
C VAL A 741 -6.67 -23.72 10.62
N MET A 742 -5.62 -23.20 11.26
CA MET A 742 -5.45 -21.76 11.50
C MET A 742 -5.48 -20.97 10.20
N ASP A 743 -4.71 -21.39 9.20
CA ASP A 743 -4.65 -20.68 7.91
C ASP A 743 -6.02 -20.70 7.20
N GLN A 744 -6.73 -21.82 7.20
CA GLN A 744 -8.06 -21.92 6.59
C GLN A 744 -9.09 -21.03 7.28
N LYS A 745 -9.15 -21.07 8.62
CA LYS A 745 -10.12 -20.28 9.39
C LYS A 745 -9.81 -18.79 9.35
N TRP A 746 -8.54 -18.43 9.41
CA TRP A 746 -8.11 -17.04 9.30
C TRP A 746 -8.46 -16.41 7.95
N MET A 747 -8.19 -17.12 6.85
CA MET A 747 -8.58 -16.64 5.51
C MET A 747 -10.10 -16.47 5.37
N SER A 748 -10.90 -17.39 5.93
CA SER A 748 -12.37 -17.24 5.93
C SER A 748 -12.80 -16.03 6.75
N HIS A 749 -12.16 -15.83 7.91
CA HIS A 749 -12.46 -14.72 8.78
C HIS A 749 -12.14 -13.35 8.16
N ILE A 750 -11.05 -13.24 7.40
CA ILE A 750 -10.74 -11.99 6.65
C ILE A 750 -11.89 -11.67 5.69
N ASP A 751 -12.36 -12.65 4.90
CA ASP A 751 -13.46 -12.44 3.99
C ASP A 751 -14.77 -12.06 4.73
N ASP A 752 -15.05 -12.71 5.85
CA ASP A 752 -16.25 -12.41 6.66
C ASP A 752 -16.17 -10.99 7.26
N MET A 753 -14.99 -10.54 7.67
CA MET A 753 -14.77 -9.18 8.19
C MET A 753 -14.89 -8.12 7.09
N ASP A 754 -14.48 -8.43 5.85
CA ASP A 754 -14.68 -7.53 4.71
C ASP A 754 -16.18 -7.40 4.37
N ILE A 755 -16.93 -8.51 4.36
CA ILE A 755 -18.38 -8.50 4.18
C ILE A 755 -19.08 -7.70 5.29
N LEU A 756 -18.67 -7.89 6.54
CA LEU A 756 -19.19 -7.14 7.68
C LEU A 756 -18.96 -5.62 7.51
N ARG A 757 -17.74 -5.22 7.09
CA ARG A 757 -17.40 -3.81 6.87
C ARG A 757 -18.29 -3.15 5.82
N ASP A 758 -18.57 -3.86 4.72
CA ASP A 758 -19.38 -3.34 3.63
C ASP A 758 -20.86 -3.19 4.03
N GLY A 759 -21.36 -4.08 4.91
CA GLY A 759 -22.74 -4.04 5.38
C GLY A 759 -22.99 -3.14 6.59
N ILE A 760 -21.99 -2.91 7.43
CA ILE A 760 -22.17 -2.25 8.74
C ILE A 760 -22.63 -0.79 8.65
N GLY A 761 -22.36 -0.13 7.51
CA GLY A 761 -22.78 1.27 7.29
C GLY A 761 -24.29 1.48 7.42
N LEU A 762 -25.10 0.45 7.17
CA LEU A 762 -26.55 0.49 7.29
C LEU A 762 -27.02 0.66 8.76
N GLN A 763 -26.18 0.33 9.73
CA GLN A 763 -26.48 0.53 11.16
C GLN A 763 -26.63 2.01 11.54
N ALA A 764 -26.06 2.92 10.73
CA ALA A 764 -26.22 4.36 10.91
C ALA A 764 -27.69 4.81 10.81
N TYR A 765 -28.53 4.14 10.00
CA TYR A 765 -29.97 4.42 9.93
C TYR A 765 -30.68 4.07 11.22
N GLY A 766 -30.16 3.09 11.99
CA GLY A 766 -30.62 2.75 13.33
C GLY A 766 -30.04 3.62 14.45
N GLN A 767 -29.39 4.76 14.11
CA GLN A 767 -28.73 5.66 15.05
C GLN A 767 -27.60 4.99 15.87
N LYS A 768 -27.01 3.91 15.37
CA LYS A 768 -25.86 3.26 15.97
C LYS A 768 -24.59 3.72 15.27
N ASP A 769 -23.48 3.80 16.02
CA ASP A 769 -22.19 4.09 15.44
C ASP A 769 -21.66 2.84 14.69
N PRO A 770 -21.49 2.90 13.34
CA PRO A 770 -21.04 1.75 12.56
C PRO A 770 -19.70 1.17 13.02
N LEU A 771 -18.78 2.03 13.49
CA LEU A 771 -17.48 1.56 13.95
C LEU A 771 -17.57 0.78 15.27
N VAL A 772 -18.46 1.21 16.17
CA VAL A 772 -18.68 0.50 17.44
C VAL A 772 -19.35 -0.86 17.18
N GLU A 773 -20.36 -0.90 16.32
CA GLU A 773 -21.03 -2.15 15.94
C GLU A 773 -20.06 -3.10 15.22
N TYR A 774 -19.17 -2.55 14.35
CA TYR A 774 -18.13 -3.34 13.70
C TYR A 774 -17.16 -3.97 14.70
N LYS A 775 -16.74 -3.21 15.72
CA LYS A 775 -15.88 -3.73 16.79
C LYS A 775 -16.53 -4.85 17.59
N ILE A 776 -17.81 -4.69 17.93
CA ILE A 776 -18.57 -5.71 18.69
C ILE A 776 -18.73 -6.98 17.86
N ALA A 777 -19.29 -6.86 16.65
CA ALA A 777 -19.52 -7.99 15.76
C ALA A 777 -18.21 -8.69 15.38
N GLY A 778 -17.16 -7.93 15.05
CA GLY A 778 -15.85 -8.46 14.70
C GLY A 778 -15.19 -9.20 15.87
N TYR A 779 -15.39 -8.75 17.10
CA TYR A 779 -14.91 -9.49 18.28
C TYR A 779 -15.64 -10.84 18.45
N GLU A 780 -16.96 -10.85 18.31
CA GLU A 780 -17.76 -12.09 18.39
C GLU A 780 -17.36 -13.08 17.28
N MET A 781 -17.21 -12.60 16.05
CA MET A 781 -16.76 -13.42 14.93
C MET A 781 -15.36 -14.00 15.17
N PHE A 782 -14.43 -13.20 15.73
CA PHE A 782 -13.08 -13.66 16.07
C PHE A 782 -13.11 -14.73 17.16
N GLN A 783 -13.91 -14.58 18.21
CA GLN A 783 -14.08 -15.59 19.26
C GLN A 783 -14.62 -16.92 18.68
N ASN A 784 -15.62 -16.83 17.81
CA ASN A 784 -16.19 -17.99 17.13
C ASN A 784 -15.15 -18.68 16.21
N MET A 785 -14.33 -17.91 15.52
CA MET A 785 -13.23 -18.44 14.71
C MET A 785 -12.21 -19.17 15.59
N MET A 786 -11.79 -18.58 16.72
CA MET A 786 -10.84 -19.20 17.65
C MET A 786 -11.39 -20.52 18.21
N ARG A 787 -12.67 -20.56 18.60
CA ARG A 787 -13.37 -21.79 19.00
C ARG A 787 -13.36 -22.83 17.87
N SER A 788 -13.67 -22.41 16.66
CA SER A 788 -13.68 -23.29 15.48
C SER A 788 -12.29 -23.85 15.15
N ILE A 789 -11.19 -23.09 15.40
CA ILE A 789 -9.82 -23.58 15.27
C ILE A 789 -9.54 -24.70 16.30
N GLN A 790 -9.96 -24.51 17.55
CA GLN A 790 -9.79 -25.51 18.59
C GLN A 790 -10.53 -26.80 18.24
N GLU A 791 -11.82 -26.71 17.94
CA GLU A 791 -12.68 -27.87 17.64
C GLU A 791 -12.22 -28.64 16.40
N GLU A 792 -11.90 -27.95 15.30
CA GLU A 792 -11.46 -28.57 14.07
C GLU A 792 -10.10 -29.24 14.23
N THR A 793 -9.17 -28.60 14.95
CA THR A 793 -7.85 -29.17 15.26
C THR A 793 -8.00 -30.48 16.04
N ILE A 794 -8.83 -30.49 17.08
CA ILE A 794 -9.08 -31.68 17.89
C ILE A 794 -9.74 -32.77 17.04
N ARG A 795 -10.77 -32.43 16.28
CA ARG A 795 -11.50 -33.37 15.41
C ARG A 795 -10.54 -34.07 14.44
N VAL A 796 -9.69 -33.32 13.76
CA VAL A 796 -8.75 -33.87 12.78
C VAL A 796 -7.70 -34.74 13.49
N LEU A 797 -7.20 -34.34 14.67
CA LEU A 797 -6.22 -35.11 15.44
C LEU A 797 -6.73 -36.47 15.87
N TYR A 798 -7.99 -36.56 16.30
CA TYR A 798 -8.57 -37.86 16.66
C TYR A 798 -8.83 -38.78 15.46
N GLN A 799 -9.05 -38.20 14.26
CA GLN A 799 -9.39 -38.94 13.05
C GLN A 799 -8.16 -39.35 12.20
N ILE A 800 -6.98 -38.75 12.44
CA ILE A 800 -5.78 -39.00 11.62
C ILE A 800 -5.41 -40.51 11.64
N LYS A 801 -5.06 -41.05 10.47
CA LYS A 801 -4.57 -42.43 10.32
C LYS A 801 -3.12 -42.45 9.91
N LEU A 802 -2.35 -43.41 10.43
CA LEU A 802 -0.91 -43.54 10.21
C LEU A 802 -0.47 -43.79 8.77
N GLU A 803 -1.37 -44.19 7.88
CA GLU A 803 -1.08 -44.46 6.46
C GLU A 803 -0.92 -43.18 5.62
N GLN A 804 -1.23 -42.02 6.18
CA GLN A 804 -1.07 -40.74 5.48
C GLN A 804 0.30 -40.13 5.81
N LYS A 805 1.10 -39.82 4.78
CA LYS A 805 2.25 -38.95 4.95
C LYS A 805 1.75 -37.59 5.43
N VAL A 806 2.11 -37.24 6.66
CA VAL A 806 1.80 -35.93 7.23
C VAL A 806 2.89 -34.98 6.75
N GLU A 807 2.62 -34.27 5.67
CA GLU A 807 3.48 -33.21 5.14
C GLU A 807 2.77 -31.87 5.30
N ARG A 808 3.53 -30.83 5.59
CA ARG A 808 2.99 -29.46 5.61
C ARG A 808 2.57 -29.08 4.21
N GLU A 809 1.32 -28.69 4.04
CA GLU A 809 0.78 -28.24 2.76
C GLU A 809 0.39 -26.76 2.87
N GLN A 810 0.86 -25.97 1.94
CA GLN A 810 0.47 -24.56 1.89
C GLN A 810 -0.98 -24.43 1.42
N VAL A 811 -1.84 -24.07 2.34
CA VAL A 811 -3.28 -23.84 2.09
C VAL A 811 -3.46 -22.57 1.27
N ALA A 812 -2.73 -21.53 1.66
CA ALA A 812 -2.72 -20.25 0.99
C ALA A 812 -1.71 -20.29 -0.18
N LYS A 813 -2.19 -20.55 -1.40
CA LYS A 813 -1.36 -20.47 -2.62
C LYS A 813 -1.51 -19.08 -3.24
N PRO A 814 -0.55 -18.17 -3.04
CA PRO A 814 -0.62 -16.83 -3.62
C PRO A 814 -0.65 -16.90 -5.14
N LEU A 815 -1.54 -16.16 -5.77
CA LEU A 815 -1.61 -16.01 -7.22
C LEU A 815 -1.06 -14.67 -7.67
N ALA A 816 -1.36 -13.62 -6.90
CA ALA A 816 -0.98 -12.26 -7.23
C ALA A 816 -0.97 -11.38 -5.97
N THR A 817 -0.24 -10.28 -6.06
CA THR A 817 -0.32 -9.16 -5.13
C THR A 817 -1.04 -8.00 -5.81
N ASN A 818 -1.71 -7.16 -5.05
CA ASN A 818 -2.43 -6.00 -5.61
C ASN A 818 -1.52 -4.88 -6.13
N ARG A 819 -0.21 -5.04 -6.00
CA ARG A 819 0.80 -4.06 -6.43
C ARG A 819 1.94 -4.67 -7.24
N ASP A 820 1.71 -5.80 -7.93
CA ASP A 820 2.72 -6.41 -8.79
C ASP A 820 3.11 -5.47 -9.94
N GLU A 821 4.27 -4.87 -9.83
CA GLU A 821 4.89 -4.04 -10.88
C GLU A 821 5.55 -4.87 -11.98
N SER A 822 5.82 -6.15 -11.74
CA SER A 822 6.50 -7.07 -12.67
C SER A 822 5.75 -7.39 -13.96
N ALA A 823 4.52 -6.94 -14.08
CA ALA A 823 3.74 -7.12 -15.29
C ALA A 823 4.11 -6.17 -16.45
N VAL A 824 5.09 -5.30 -16.28
CA VAL A 824 5.79 -4.69 -17.43
C VAL A 824 6.88 -5.63 -17.92
N ARG A 825 6.58 -6.90 -18.09
CA ARG A 825 7.35 -7.70 -19.03
C ARG A 825 7.14 -7.06 -20.39
N SER A 826 8.20 -6.46 -20.93
CA SER A 826 8.38 -6.38 -22.38
C SER A 826 7.80 -7.66 -22.92
N PRO A 827 6.92 -7.65 -23.95
CA PRO A 827 6.47 -8.88 -24.54
C PRO A 827 7.77 -9.64 -24.76
N LYS A 828 7.96 -10.78 -24.05
CA LYS A 828 8.99 -11.73 -24.41
C LYS A 828 8.85 -11.77 -25.90
N GLN A 829 9.83 -11.24 -26.63
CA GLN A 829 9.91 -11.55 -28.03
C GLN A 829 9.74 -13.04 -28.00
N ARG A 830 8.56 -13.50 -28.41
CA ARG A 830 8.41 -14.88 -28.75
C ARG A 830 9.50 -15.06 -29.78
N GLU A 831 10.64 -15.58 -29.36
CA GLU A 831 11.57 -16.25 -30.23
C GLU A 831 10.82 -17.42 -30.88
N GLY A 832 10.11 -17.07 -31.87
CA GLY A 832 9.24 -17.87 -32.65
C GLY A 832 8.57 -16.98 -33.67
N ARG A 833 9.40 -16.33 -34.53
CA ARG A 833 8.93 -15.87 -35.81
C ARG A 833 8.10 -17.04 -36.37
N LYS A 834 6.77 -16.82 -36.54
CA LYS A 834 5.93 -17.81 -37.22
C LYS A 834 6.62 -18.12 -38.55
N ILE A 835 7.27 -19.27 -38.60
CA ILE A 835 8.01 -19.71 -39.81
C ILE A 835 6.94 -20.20 -40.75
N TYR A 836 6.76 -19.46 -41.82
CA TYR A 836 5.82 -19.87 -42.88
C TYR A 836 6.42 -21.01 -43.75
N PRO A 837 5.57 -21.81 -44.37
CA PRO A 837 6.02 -22.97 -45.15
C PRO A 837 7.11 -22.68 -46.19
N ASN A 838 7.13 -21.47 -46.72
CA ASN A 838 8.08 -21.05 -47.78
C ASN A 838 9.29 -20.28 -47.25
N ASP A 839 9.38 -20.02 -45.94
CA ASP A 839 10.53 -19.34 -45.34
C ASP A 839 11.77 -20.22 -45.33
N PRO A 840 12.99 -19.65 -45.35
CA PRO A 840 14.21 -20.41 -45.16
C PRO A 840 14.19 -21.14 -43.81
N CYS A 841 14.59 -22.43 -43.83
CA CYS A 841 14.59 -23.19 -42.58
C CYS A 841 15.66 -22.66 -41.63
N PRO A 842 15.30 -22.42 -40.35
CA PRO A 842 16.23 -21.87 -39.35
C PRO A 842 17.44 -22.75 -39.05
N CYS A 843 17.47 -23.99 -39.53
CA CYS A 843 18.63 -24.85 -39.38
C CYS A 843 19.82 -24.51 -40.29
N GLY A 844 19.72 -23.45 -41.12
CA GLY A 844 20.81 -23.05 -42.03
C GLY A 844 21.00 -23.92 -43.26
N SER A 845 20.12 -24.89 -43.53
CA SER A 845 20.24 -25.81 -44.67
C SER A 845 19.96 -25.19 -46.05
N GLY A 846 19.56 -23.93 -46.13
CA GLY A 846 19.17 -23.24 -47.35
C GLY A 846 17.85 -23.74 -47.98
N LYS A 847 17.19 -24.76 -47.41
CA LYS A 847 15.90 -25.29 -47.88
C LYS A 847 14.74 -24.53 -47.22
N LYS A 848 13.58 -24.49 -47.92
CA LYS A 848 12.34 -23.94 -47.34
C LYS A 848 11.88 -24.78 -46.16
N TYR A 849 11.26 -24.16 -45.15
CA TYR A 849 10.84 -24.82 -43.91
C TYR A 849 9.98 -26.05 -44.16
N LYS A 850 9.01 -26.00 -45.12
CA LYS A 850 8.17 -27.13 -45.51
C LYS A 850 8.93 -28.29 -46.15
N GLN A 851 10.16 -28.06 -46.61
CA GLN A 851 11.01 -29.08 -47.26
C GLN A 851 12.14 -29.58 -46.34
N CYS A 852 12.17 -29.07 -45.06
CA CYS A 852 13.17 -29.44 -44.09
C CYS A 852 12.48 -29.82 -42.77
N HIS A 853 12.60 -29.02 -41.71
CA HIS A 853 12.04 -29.32 -40.39
C HIS A 853 10.51 -29.25 -40.31
N GLY A 854 9.86 -28.55 -41.23
CA GLY A 854 8.41 -28.52 -41.36
C GLY A 854 7.83 -29.62 -42.26
N ALA A 855 8.65 -30.52 -42.87
CA ALA A 855 8.19 -31.52 -43.81
C ALA A 855 7.13 -32.48 -43.26
N SER A 856 7.25 -32.85 -41.99
CA SER A 856 6.27 -33.70 -41.28
C SER A 856 4.91 -33.01 -40.99
N LEU A 857 4.88 -31.68 -40.96
CA LEU A 857 3.67 -30.89 -40.69
C LEU A 857 2.86 -30.62 -41.97
N TYR A 858 3.48 -30.66 -43.15
CA TYR A 858 2.89 -30.30 -44.44
C TYR A 858 2.82 -31.46 -45.45
N GLN A 859 3.08 -32.71 -45.04
CA GLN A 859 2.94 -33.92 -45.88
C GLN A 859 1.56 -34.59 -45.74
N LYS A 860 0.58 -34.00 -45.11
CA LYS A 860 -0.80 -34.48 -45.14
C LYS A 860 -1.68 -33.43 -45.82
N ASN A 861 -1.71 -33.51 -47.16
CA ASN A 861 -2.87 -33.37 -48.04
C ASN A 861 -2.46 -33.75 -49.45
#